data_58249a947657c62038def9649673560e
#
_entry.id   58249a947657c62038def9649673560e
#
_cell.length_a   1.000
_cell.length_b   1.000
_cell.length_c   1.000
_cell.angle_alpha   90.00
_cell.angle_beta   90.00
_cell.angle_gamma   90.00
#
_symmetry.space_group_name_H-M   'P 1'
#
loop_
_entity.id
_entity.type
_entity.pdbx_description
1 polymer ?
#
loop_
_entity_poly.entity_id
_entity_poly.type
_entity_poly.pdbx_seq_one_letter_code
_entity_poly.pdbx_strand_id
1 'polypeptide(L)'
;MHTTVQGTVFGAVLALGPLALAAQTVDLPTSKQLIGEAPGHPQRLNSLPVTMAVSPGGRYVVTVNAGYGTFESKYEQSLAVLDTQTGAVADFPDARTPIGAGQTLYSGLAFSRDGSHLYASMGSTSDPLGDGKKETQKNDTGNGIVVYSFTAGKIAPERFVRLPLEPLAPGRKTKLLGDVEGDKGVPFPAAIAVVGPAGTEKLLVAENLSDDVLLLDAASGVIEERFDLAENDAVPSTYPIALAVAKEGGRAFVALWNASEIVELDLARGTVGRKLALLKPPSAIAPGTHPCALELSPDGKILYVTLANRDAVAVVHVGAGQFSVKGYFDTRLPGQSYFGAEPVALAVNADGSRLYVANAASDAVAVSDTKKLTAKASREGMVEPIGFVPTEWMPISMAFLPSTTGGKLYVATAKGKGTGPNNFAQRETEESKPRKLHRPTTYIGTLLYGSLATLDAAEIEKELAQSTAVVLESNRMKAGEEKIGFAGGQNPIQHVIYIIKENRTYDQIFGDLSKDGKPVGNGDESLTMYGAAITPNLHKLSLQFGVLDNFFDSGEVSGDGHVWSTAAIGTDYLEKSWQQNYRGEQRTYDYEGMVAEGYPLLQKIPDVNEPASGYLWGNLAAHGKSYYHFAEFISTVFCDEVKTANPQQGPMLAGSNCGERKAIAPGEALPAEWGGGVNKWPWAIPLMASNIATKPELVGHFAPESPDFNLAVPDQVRVEIFLRHLQGWVKDKEQGKDTMPNLILLRLPNDHTAGTRPGGPTPKSSVADNDLAVGRAVEAISHSPFWDSTAFFILEDDAQDGGDHVDAHRSLGVVVSKYAPHGAEGRPFVDSRFYSTVSVIRTMETLLGLPPMNNNDAFSSLISTLFTGPGDQAAFAADYSNRENGLIYTANAKTAPGAKESMKMDFRHADHADAQKLNVILWKDAMGDKAVPAMLMERRKKAAKDDDD
;
A
#
# COMPACT_ATOMS: atom_id res chain seq x y z
N MET A 1 -85.74 15.62 -26.46
CA MET A 1 -85.55 15.07 -25.09
C MET A 1 -84.09 14.84 -24.82
N HIS A 2 -83.50 15.77 -24.08
CA HIS A 2 -82.13 15.69 -23.65
C HIS A 2 -82.04 14.99 -22.26
N THR A 3 -81.25 13.98 -22.18
CA THR A 3 -80.85 13.38 -20.84
C THR A 3 -79.41 13.59 -20.61
N THR A 4 -79.09 14.42 -19.65
CA THR A 4 -77.78 14.73 -19.14
C THR A 4 -77.31 13.62 -18.17
N VAL A 5 -76.16 13.05 -18.40
CA VAL A 5 -75.50 12.16 -17.43
C VAL A 5 -74.39 12.91 -16.74
N GLN A 6 -74.51 13.13 -15.44
CA GLN A 6 -73.46 13.64 -14.61
C GLN A 6 -72.48 12.48 -14.24
N GLY A 7 -71.24 12.63 -14.67
CA GLY A 7 -70.15 11.76 -14.23
C GLY A 7 -69.37 12.40 -13.08
N THR A 8 -69.38 11.70 -11.94
CA THR A 8 -68.61 12.06 -10.74
C THR A 8 -67.16 11.59 -10.94
N VAL A 9 -66.21 12.52 -10.96
CA VAL A 9 -64.77 12.21 -10.99
C VAL A 9 -64.31 12.03 -9.55
N PHE A 10 -63.97 10.81 -9.19
CA PHE A 10 -63.19 10.52 -7.96
C PHE A 10 -61.69 10.83 -8.21
N GLY A 11 -61.21 11.89 -7.65
CA GLY A 11 -59.77 12.22 -7.60
C GLY A 11 -59.08 11.33 -6.58
N ALA A 12 -58.33 10.36 -7.03
CA ALA A 12 -57.37 9.66 -6.17
C ALA A 12 -56.17 10.55 -5.93
N VAL A 13 -56.02 11.09 -4.74
CA VAL A 13 -54.78 11.73 -4.27
C VAL A 13 -53.79 10.61 -3.98
N LEU A 14 -52.87 10.35 -4.86
CA LEU A 14 -51.66 9.59 -4.59
C LEU A 14 -50.76 10.43 -3.65
N ALA A 15 -50.72 10.02 -2.38
CA ALA A 15 -49.69 10.51 -1.46
C ALA A 15 -48.34 9.93 -1.92
N LEU A 16 -47.55 10.73 -2.62
CA LEU A 16 -46.11 10.50 -2.79
C LEU A 16 -45.49 10.64 -1.43
N GLY A 17 -45.23 9.52 -0.75
CA GLY A 17 -44.31 9.49 0.39
C GLY A 17 -42.92 9.92 -0.10
N PRO A 18 -42.09 10.55 0.73
CA PRO A 18 -40.74 10.88 0.38
C PRO A 18 -40.02 9.57 0.00
N LEU A 19 -39.65 9.41 -1.25
CA LEU A 19 -38.61 8.46 -1.66
C LEU A 19 -37.37 8.91 -0.91
N ALA A 20 -37.02 8.19 0.17
CA ALA A 20 -35.68 8.30 0.72
C ALA A 20 -34.73 7.91 -0.44
N LEU A 21 -34.01 8.87 -1.00
CA LEU A 21 -32.87 8.55 -1.85
C LEU A 21 -31.96 7.68 -0.96
N ALA A 22 -31.74 6.45 -1.34
CA ALA A 22 -30.74 5.62 -0.71
C ALA A 22 -29.43 6.42 -0.78
N ALA A 23 -28.75 6.58 0.36
CA ALA A 23 -27.47 7.23 0.41
C ALA A 23 -26.53 6.51 -0.56
N GLN A 24 -25.82 7.27 -1.39
CA GLN A 24 -24.87 6.67 -2.31
C GLN A 24 -23.77 5.96 -1.50
N THR A 25 -23.56 4.68 -1.76
CA THR A 25 -22.50 3.90 -1.13
C THR A 25 -21.39 3.67 -2.13
N VAL A 26 -20.14 3.83 -1.69
CA VAL A 26 -18.92 3.51 -2.46
C VAL A 26 -18.20 2.40 -1.73
N ASP A 27 -18.04 1.24 -2.35
CA ASP A 27 -17.21 0.16 -1.84
C ASP A 27 -15.72 0.51 -1.99
N LEU A 28 -14.92 0.18 -0.98
CA LEU A 28 -13.48 0.40 -0.96
C LEU A 28 -12.72 -0.93 -1.05
N PRO A 29 -11.54 -0.94 -1.69
CA PRO A 29 -10.69 -2.13 -1.75
C PRO A 29 -10.31 -2.71 -0.37
N THR A 30 -10.41 -1.91 0.68
CA THR A 30 -10.24 -2.33 2.08
C THR A 30 -11.42 -3.13 2.66
N SER A 31 -12.39 -3.51 1.83
CA SER A 31 -13.67 -4.15 2.22
C SER A 31 -14.59 -3.28 3.08
N LYS A 32 -14.33 -1.98 3.17
CA LYS A 32 -15.17 -0.97 3.83
C LYS A 32 -16.01 -0.21 2.82
N GLN A 33 -16.78 0.74 3.30
CA GLN A 33 -17.70 1.52 2.48
C GLN A 33 -17.68 2.99 2.90
N LEU A 34 -17.80 3.89 1.93
CA LEU A 34 -18.18 5.28 2.20
C LEU A 34 -19.70 5.37 2.05
N ILE A 35 -20.40 5.84 3.08
CA ILE A 35 -21.86 5.92 3.11
C ILE A 35 -22.30 7.38 3.10
N GLY A 36 -22.92 7.78 2.00
CA GLY A 36 -23.35 9.14 1.80
C GLY A 36 -22.19 10.11 1.62
N GLU A 37 -22.43 11.40 1.88
CA GLU A 37 -21.42 12.44 1.84
C GLU A 37 -20.78 12.59 3.23
N ALA A 38 -19.45 12.57 3.28
CA ALA A 38 -18.75 12.80 4.53
C ALA A 38 -19.01 14.25 5.05
N PRO A 39 -19.12 14.44 6.36
CA PRO A 39 -19.40 15.77 6.93
C PRO A 39 -18.25 16.74 6.67
N GLY A 40 -18.55 18.05 6.72
CA GLY A 40 -17.57 19.11 6.51
C GLY A 40 -17.30 19.44 5.05
N HIS A 41 -18.12 18.97 4.12
CA HIS A 41 -18.03 19.26 2.69
C HIS A 41 -16.61 19.10 2.12
N PRO A 42 -16.08 17.86 2.07
CA PRO A 42 -14.71 17.63 1.65
C PRO A 42 -14.42 18.22 0.27
N GLN A 43 -13.41 19.07 0.18
CA GLN A 43 -12.94 19.64 -1.07
C GLN A 43 -11.77 18.81 -1.59
N ARG A 44 -11.76 18.51 -2.89
CA ARG A 44 -10.69 17.75 -3.52
C ARG A 44 -9.35 18.49 -3.40
N LEU A 45 -8.32 17.75 -3.00
CA LEU A 45 -6.91 18.15 -3.02
C LEU A 45 -6.14 17.36 -4.10
N ASN A 46 -4.88 17.70 -4.26
CA ASN A 46 -3.92 16.87 -4.96
C ASN A 46 -3.67 15.55 -4.18
N SER A 47 -2.86 14.65 -4.73
CA SER A 47 -2.66 13.31 -4.15
C SER A 47 -1.85 13.33 -2.85
N LEU A 48 -2.24 12.51 -1.90
CA LEU A 48 -1.59 12.23 -0.61
C LEU A 48 -1.26 13.50 0.21
N PRO A 49 -2.24 14.15 0.84
CA PRO A 49 -2.02 15.30 1.73
C PRO A 49 -1.48 14.86 3.11
N VAL A 50 -0.19 14.53 3.17
CA VAL A 50 0.48 13.86 4.31
C VAL A 50 0.55 14.67 5.58
N THR A 51 0.51 16.01 5.51
CA THR A 51 0.60 16.88 6.66
C THR A 51 -0.09 18.21 6.39
N MET A 52 -0.41 18.95 7.46
CA MET A 52 -0.93 20.31 7.36
C MET A 52 -0.38 21.22 8.46
N ALA A 53 -0.35 22.52 8.17
CA ALA A 53 0.04 23.56 9.10
C ALA A 53 -0.94 24.74 9.05
N VAL A 54 -1.23 25.32 10.21
CA VAL A 54 -2.05 26.54 10.33
C VAL A 54 -1.14 27.76 10.36
N SER A 55 -1.44 28.76 9.54
CA SER A 55 -0.67 30.01 9.53
C SER A 55 -0.78 30.76 10.86
N PRO A 56 0.24 31.52 11.28
CA PRO A 56 0.12 32.43 12.40
C PRO A 56 -1.10 33.34 12.21
N GLY A 57 -1.97 33.40 13.22
CA GLY A 57 -3.24 34.12 13.14
C GLY A 57 -4.42 33.35 12.56
N GLY A 58 -4.22 32.09 12.09
CA GLY A 58 -5.30 31.16 11.77
C GLY A 58 -6.04 31.40 10.46
N ARG A 59 -5.57 32.33 9.61
CA ARG A 59 -6.26 32.64 8.35
C ARG A 59 -6.14 31.56 7.30
N TYR A 60 -5.04 30.84 7.28
CA TYR A 60 -4.76 29.84 6.24
C TYR A 60 -4.40 28.50 6.88
N VAL A 61 -4.88 27.43 6.23
CA VAL A 61 -4.43 26.05 6.46
C VAL A 61 -3.71 25.62 5.19
N VAL A 62 -2.49 25.11 5.33
CA VAL A 62 -1.69 24.63 4.20
C VAL A 62 -1.46 23.15 4.35
N THR A 63 -1.65 22.36 3.26
CA THR A 63 -1.34 20.94 3.19
C THR A 63 -0.17 20.69 2.25
N VAL A 64 0.65 19.69 2.56
CA VAL A 64 1.64 19.12 1.63
C VAL A 64 1.02 17.90 0.96
N ASN A 65 0.91 17.93 -0.36
CA ASN A 65 0.39 16.86 -1.18
C ASN A 65 1.57 16.14 -1.83
N ALA A 66 2.00 15.03 -1.21
CA ALA A 66 3.28 14.37 -1.48
C ALA A 66 3.17 13.13 -2.39
N GLY A 67 2.00 12.88 -2.98
CA GLY A 67 1.77 11.74 -3.86
C GLY A 67 2.30 11.93 -5.28
N TYR A 68 1.73 11.21 -6.23
CA TYR A 68 2.16 11.29 -7.64
C TYR A 68 1.66 12.52 -8.38
N GLY A 69 0.88 13.36 -7.72
CA GLY A 69 0.17 14.44 -8.39
C GLY A 69 -1.06 13.94 -9.16
N THR A 70 -1.92 14.87 -9.55
CA THR A 70 -3.10 14.60 -10.36
C THR A 70 -2.97 15.26 -11.72
N PHE A 71 -3.89 14.99 -12.62
CA PHE A 71 -3.92 15.65 -13.92
C PHE A 71 -3.97 17.19 -13.81
N GLU A 72 -4.73 17.69 -12.84
CA GLU A 72 -4.91 19.12 -12.60
C GLU A 72 -3.60 19.80 -12.14
N SER A 73 -2.75 19.08 -11.39
CA SER A 73 -1.42 19.53 -10.96
C SER A 73 -0.32 19.23 -11.99
N LYS A 74 -0.68 18.71 -13.19
CA LYS A 74 0.28 18.23 -14.19
C LYS A 74 1.19 17.12 -13.67
N TYR A 75 0.68 16.30 -12.74
CA TYR A 75 1.44 15.24 -12.05
C TYR A 75 2.64 15.76 -11.26
N GLU A 76 2.58 16.99 -10.81
CA GLU A 76 3.50 17.58 -9.84
C GLU A 76 2.91 17.47 -8.44
N GLN A 77 3.75 17.30 -7.43
CA GLN A 77 3.35 17.45 -6.04
C GLN A 77 3.10 18.93 -5.74
N SER A 78 2.37 19.20 -4.68
CA SER A 78 1.95 20.58 -4.44
C SER A 78 1.81 20.91 -2.95
N LEU A 79 1.67 22.22 -2.68
CA LEU A 79 1.09 22.70 -1.45
C LEU A 79 -0.29 23.27 -1.77
N ALA A 80 -1.33 22.86 -1.03
CA ALA A 80 -2.64 23.47 -1.13
C ALA A 80 -2.92 24.41 0.03
N VAL A 81 -3.52 25.56 -0.26
CA VAL A 81 -3.85 26.60 0.73
C VAL A 81 -5.36 26.77 0.81
N LEU A 82 -5.91 26.48 1.97
CA LEU A 82 -7.29 26.83 2.32
C LEU A 82 -7.32 28.21 3.00
N ASP A 83 -8.09 29.18 2.48
CA ASP A 83 -8.46 30.40 3.19
C ASP A 83 -9.65 30.11 4.11
N THR A 84 -9.42 30.12 5.42
CA THR A 84 -10.43 29.77 6.44
C THR A 84 -11.61 30.73 6.52
N GLN A 85 -11.49 31.93 5.95
CA GLN A 85 -12.57 32.94 5.90
C GLN A 85 -13.50 32.74 4.71
N THR A 86 -12.94 32.37 3.55
CA THR A 86 -13.70 32.20 2.29
C THR A 86 -14.07 30.75 2.02
N GLY A 87 -13.36 29.79 2.62
CA GLY A 87 -13.46 28.37 2.34
C GLY A 87 -12.82 27.96 0.99
N ALA A 88 -12.16 28.89 0.29
CA ALA A 88 -11.53 28.61 -0.99
C ALA A 88 -10.19 27.88 -0.83
N VAL A 89 -9.97 26.84 -1.65
CA VAL A 89 -8.71 26.11 -1.75
C VAL A 89 -7.98 26.53 -3.04
N ALA A 90 -6.68 26.81 -2.93
CA ALA A 90 -5.79 27.05 -4.05
C ALA A 90 -4.63 26.08 -3.99
N ASP A 91 -4.29 25.45 -5.13
CA ASP A 91 -3.18 24.47 -5.25
C ASP A 91 -1.97 25.14 -5.92
N PHE A 92 -0.77 24.84 -5.39
CA PHE A 92 0.51 25.38 -5.85
C PHE A 92 1.47 24.23 -6.16
N PRO A 93 1.45 23.68 -7.40
CA PRO A 93 2.36 22.63 -7.84
C PRO A 93 3.82 23.08 -7.81
N ASP A 94 4.73 22.17 -7.43
CA ASP A 94 6.17 22.40 -7.40
C ASP A 94 6.86 21.71 -8.57
N ALA A 95 7.37 22.51 -9.50
CA ALA A 95 8.00 22.05 -10.74
C ALA A 95 9.27 21.19 -10.52
N ARG A 96 9.81 21.11 -9.28
CA ARG A 96 10.93 20.22 -8.93
C ARG A 96 10.49 18.77 -8.76
N THR A 97 9.20 18.53 -8.62
CA THR A 97 8.61 17.21 -8.29
C THR A 97 7.73 16.61 -9.38
N PRO A 98 8.05 16.72 -10.68
CA PRO A 98 7.31 16.00 -11.71
C PRO A 98 7.52 14.49 -11.57
N ILE A 99 6.63 13.71 -12.12
CA ILE A 99 6.80 12.25 -12.18
C ILE A 99 8.13 11.92 -12.88
N GLY A 100 8.92 11.04 -12.28
CA GLY A 100 10.24 10.61 -12.79
C GLY A 100 11.38 11.59 -12.48
N ALA A 101 11.16 12.58 -11.62
CA ALA A 101 12.23 13.41 -11.07
C ALA A 101 12.99 12.73 -9.92
N GLY A 102 12.44 11.68 -9.31
CA GLY A 102 12.99 11.04 -8.12
C GLY A 102 12.97 11.93 -6.87
N GLN A 103 12.30 13.08 -6.93
CA GLN A 103 12.15 14.03 -5.82
C GLN A 103 10.77 13.92 -5.22
N THR A 104 10.68 14.04 -3.90
CA THR A 104 9.41 14.03 -3.19
C THR A 104 9.37 15.08 -2.09
N LEU A 105 8.28 15.83 -2.01
CA LEU A 105 7.88 16.48 -0.77
C LEU A 105 7.52 15.40 0.25
N TYR A 106 7.73 15.70 1.55
CA TYR A 106 7.38 14.72 2.58
C TYR A 106 6.60 15.36 3.73
N SER A 107 6.56 14.73 4.88
CA SER A 107 5.63 15.10 5.95
C SER A 107 6.04 16.30 6.82
N GLY A 108 7.20 16.89 6.58
CA GLY A 108 7.63 18.10 7.30
C GLY A 108 7.02 19.38 6.72
N LEU A 109 6.30 20.16 7.54
CA LEU A 109 5.75 21.46 7.18
C LEU A 109 5.66 22.36 8.40
N ALA A 110 6.22 23.57 8.32
CA ALA A 110 6.09 24.59 9.38
C ALA A 110 6.06 26.00 8.81
N PHE A 111 5.30 26.90 9.43
CA PHE A 111 5.38 28.32 9.17
C PHE A 111 6.51 28.98 9.98
N SER A 112 7.16 30.00 9.40
CA SER A 112 7.92 30.97 10.19
C SER A 112 7.04 31.66 11.22
N ARG A 113 7.61 32.18 12.30
CA ARG A 113 6.84 32.82 13.39
C ARG A 113 6.06 34.05 12.92
N ASP A 114 6.57 34.77 11.95
CA ASP A 114 5.90 35.92 11.34
C ASP A 114 4.92 35.55 10.22
N GLY A 115 4.89 34.26 9.81
CA GLY A 115 4.03 33.76 8.75
C GLY A 115 4.44 34.13 7.34
N SER A 116 5.63 34.71 7.14
CA SER A 116 6.11 35.14 5.82
C SER A 116 6.73 34.00 5.00
N HIS A 117 7.10 32.90 5.67
CA HIS A 117 7.71 31.75 5.02
C HIS A 117 7.04 30.43 5.44
N LEU A 118 7.15 29.44 4.57
CA LEU A 118 6.85 28.03 4.82
C LEU A 118 8.11 27.21 4.62
N TYR A 119 8.37 26.32 5.54
CA TYR A 119 9.43 25.32 5.45
C TYR A 119 8.79 23.96 5.17
N ALA A 120 9.14 23.33 4.05
CA ALA A 120 8.66 22.01 3.71
C ALA A 120 9.83 21.04 3.48
N SER A 121 9.71 19.82 3.97
CA SER A 121 10.70 18.78 3.75
C SER A 121 10.63 18.24 2.31
N MET A 122 11.79 17.96 1.73
CA MET A 122 11.93 17.34 0.43
C MET A 122 13.07 16.32 0.47
N GLY A 123 12.83 15.15 -0.08
CA GLY A 123 13.79 14.06 -0.10
C GLY A 123 13.93 13.41 -1.46
N SER A 124 15.00 12.63 -1.59
CA SER A 124 15.23 11.74 -2.71
C SER A 124 15.97 10.50 -2.23
N THR A 125 15.50 9.34 -2.61
CA THR A 125 16.14 8.05 -2.33
C THR A 125 17.12 7.65 -3.42
N SER A 126 16.84 8.03 -4.67
CA SER A 126 17.66 7.72 -5.85
C SER A 126 18.70 8.80 -6.20
N ASP A 127 18.57 10.01 -5.65
CA ASP A 127 19.52 11.12 -5.82
C ASP A 127 19.70 11.87 -4.48
N PRO A 128 20.19 11.20 -3.43
CA PRO A 128 20.24 11.78 -2.08
C PRO A 128 21.16 12.99 -1.98
N LEU A 129 22.17 13.12 -2.85
CA LEU A 129 23.07 14.25 -2.91
C LEU A 129 22.56 15.40 -3.79
N GLY A 130 21.54 15.15 -4.61
CA GLY A 130 21.06 16.14 -5.56
C GLY A 130 22.08 16.50 -6.64
N ASP A 131 22.97 15.57 -6.97
CA ASP A 131 24.00 15.80 -8.01
C ASP A 131 23.41 15.76 -9.43
N GLY A 132 22.21 15.25 -9.54
CA GLY A 132 21.38 15.19 -10.74
C GLY A 132 22.10 14.66 -11.97
N LYS A 133 21.76 13.47 -12.42
CA LYS A 133 22.21 12.97 -13.74
C LYS A 133 21.58 13.74 -14.92
N LYS A 134 20.62 14.64 -14.63
CA LYS A 134 19.92 15.48 -15.62
C LYS A 134 20.24 16.96 -15.35
N GLU A 135 20.67 17.68 -16.37
CA GLU A 135 21.09 19.09 -16.30
C GLU A 135 20.06 20.08 -15.72
N THR A 136 18.78 19.71 -15.73
CA THR A 136 17.67 20.52 -15.22
C THR A 136 17.48 20.50 -13.70
N GLN A 137 18.28 19.72 -12.94
CA GLN A 137 18.09 19.48 -11.50
C GLN A 137 19.24 19.97 -10.61
N LYS A 138 20.15 20.80 -11.14
CA LYS A 138 21.48 21.02 -10.54
C LYS A 138 21.57 21.76 -9.21
N ASN A 139 20.51 22.45 -8.71
CA ASN A 139 20.72 23.30 -7.53
C ASN A 139 19.71 23.13 -6.39
N ASP A 140 18.49 22.61 -6.65
CA ASP A 140 17.40 22.59 -5.68
C ASP A 140 16.78 21.21 -5.52
N THR A 141 17.58 20.16 -5.60
CA THR A 141 17.18 18.73 -5.50
C THR A 141 18.04 17.97 -4.49
N GLY A 142 17.68 16.74 -4.18
CA GLY A 142 18.28 15.93 -3.13
C GLY A 142 17.51 16.03 -1.82
N ASN A 143 18.17 15.74 -0.70
CA ASN A 143 17.55 15.85 0.62
C ASN A 143 17.71 17.27 1.16
N GLY A 144 16.62 17.87 1.66
CA GLY A 144 16.68 19.22 2.17
C GLY A 144 15.35 19.83 2.57
N ILE A 145 15.36 21.12 2.80
CA ILE A 145 14.22 21.92 3.18
C ILE A 145 13.96 22.95 2.08
N VAL A 146 12.76 22.91 1.53
CA VAL A 146 12.28 23.96 0.64
C VAL A 146 11.75 25.11 1.49
N VAL A 147 12.25 26.30 1.25
CA VAL A 147 11.71 27.54 1.81
C VAL A 147 10.85 28.20 0.74
N TYR A 148 9.57 28.35 1.06
CA TYR A 148 8.62 29.08 0.22
C TYR A 148 8.30 30.42 0.85
N SER A 149 8.26 31.48 0.05
CA SER A 149 7.62 32.73 0.47
C SER A 149 6.11 32.56 0.55
N PHE A 150 5.50 33.16 1.58
CA PHE A 150 4.05 33.11 1.81
C PHE A 150 3.50 34.51 1.97
N THR A 151 2.59 34.91 1.08
CA THR A 151 1.96 36.22 1.13
C THR A 151 0.50 36.15 0.74
N ALA A 152 -0.39 36.46 1.67
CA ALA A 152 -1.84 36.51 1.44
C ALA A 152 -2.41 35.25 0.77
N GLY A 153 -1.97 34.05 1.23
CA GLY A 153 -2.44 32.77 0.70
C GLY A 153 -1.75 32.32 -0.59
N LYS A 154 -0.72 33.03 -1.06
CA LYS A 154 0.08 32.64 -2.21
C LYS A 154 1.42 32.09 -1.77
N ILE A 155 1.85 31.01 -2.43
CA ILE A 155 3.11 30.32 -2.20
C ILE A 155 4.00 30.41 -3.44
N ALA A 156 5.29 30.71 -3.23
CA ALA A 156 6.30 30.63 -4.28
C ALA A 156 7.61 30.07 -3.72
N PRO A 157 8.31 29.14 -4.44
CA PRO A 157 9.63 28.69 -4.05
C PRO A 157 10.62 29.87 -3.97
N GLU A 158 11.43 29.91 -2.89
CA GLU A 158 12.42 30.97 -2.68
C GLU A 158 13.82 30.42 -2.66
N ARG A 159 14.08 29.37 -1.85
CA ARG A 159 15.39 28.72 -1.76
C ARG A 159 15.28 27.29 -1.27
N PHE A 160 16.36 26.55 -1.45
CA PHE A 160 16.52 25.18 -0.98
C PHE A 160 17.71 25.07 -0.03
N VAL A 161 17.46 24.60 1.20
CA VAL A 161 18.49 24.31 2.20
C VAL A 161 18.83 22.83 2.06
N ARG A 162 19.97 22.54 1.44
CA ARG A 162 20.45 21.18 1.23
C ARG A 162 20.99 20.58 2.53
N LEU A 163 20.60 19.36 2.83
CA LEU A 163 21.12 18.58 3.93
C LEU A 163 22.17 17.59 3.40
N PRO A 164 23.39 17.57 3.99
CA PRO A 164 24.45 16.67 3.56
C PRO A 164 24.18 15.24 4.03
N LEU A 165 24.88 14.27 3.44
CA LEU A 165 25.01 12.95 4.04
C LEU A 165 25.80 13.06 5.34
N GLU A 166 25.23 12.55 6.41
CA GLU A 166 25.83 12.64 7.74
C GLU A 166 26.75 11.45 8.05
N PRO A 167 27.95 11.67 8.63
CA PRO A 167 28.80 10.55 9.06
C PRO A 167 28.11 9.80 10.19
N LEU A 168 28.02 8.48 10.07
CA LEU A 168 27.50 7.61 11.13
C LEU A 168 28.55 7.42 12.22
N ALA A 169 28.09 7.15 13.44
CA ALA A 169 28.98 6.82 14.56
C ALA A 169 29.81 5.56 14.23
N PRO A 170 31.03 5.45 14.79
CA PRO A 170 31.88 4.30 14.54
C PRO A 170 31.19 2.95 14.81
N GLY A 171 31.27 2.04 13.85
CA GLY A 171 30.63 0.73 13.91
C GLY A 171 29.24 0.66 13.26
N ARG A 172 28.57 1.79 13.07
CA ARG A 172 27.29 1.87 12.40
C ARG A 172 27.42 1.92 10.90
N LYS A 173 26.41 1.40 10.20
CA LYS A 173 26.37 1.38 8.74
C LYS A 173 24.98 1.63 8.22
N THR A 174 24.90 2.36 7.11
CA THR A 174 23.64 2.51 6.38
C THR A 174 23.21 1.16 5.78
N LYS A 175 21.89 0.92 5.81
CA LYS A 175 21.22 -0.21 5.14
C LYS A 175 20.57 0.17 3.82
N LEU A 176 20.70 1.44 3.44
CA LEU A 176 20.10 1.91 2.20
C LEU A 176 20.91 1.40 1.00
N LEU A 177 20.16 1.02 -0.05
CA LEU A 177 20.74 0.64 -1.34
C LEU A 177 21.19 1.91 -2.09
N GLY A 178 22.14 1.79 -3.00
CA GLY A 178 22.60 2.85 -3.90
C GLY A 178 24.06 3.24 -3.72
N ASP A 179 24.43 4.38 -4.31
CA ASP A 179 25.81 4.87 -4.38
C ASP A 179 26.28 5.58 -3.08
N VAL A 180 25.56 5.38 -1.96
CA VAL A 180 25.92 5.97 -0.67
C VAL A 180 26.97 5.11 0.02
N GLU A 181 28.06 5.73 0.49
CA GLU A 181 29.07 5.05 1.29
C GLU A 181 28.45 4.48 2.58
N GLY A 182 28.78 3.23 2.92
CA GLY A 182 28.15 2.51 4.03
C GLY A 182 28.29 3.15 5.41
N ASP A 183 29.22 4.11 5.59
CA ASP A 183 29.44 4.88 6.82
C ASP A 183 28.74 6.25 6.82
N LYS A 184 27.88 6.52 5.84
CA LYS A 184 27.09 7.74 5.71
C LYS A 184 25.61 7.48 5.93
N GLY A 185 24.96 8.33 6.70
CA GLY A 185 23.52 8.38 6.83
C GLY A 185 22.89 9.21 5.70
N VAL A 186 21.80 8.70 5.14
CA VAL A 186 20.99 9.46 4.20
C VAL A 186 19.93 10.22 5.01
N PRO A 187 19.88 11.57 4.98
CA PRO A 187 18.90 12.31 5.77
C PRO A 187 17.47 11.82 5.42
N PHE A 188 16.74 12.41 4.60
CA PHE A 188 15.32 12.23 4.31
C PHE A 188 14.44 12.90 5.36
N PRO A 189 14.37 14.25 5.32
CA PRO A 189 13.68 15.02 6.33
C PRO A 189 12.18 14.73 6.37
N ALA A 190 11.68 14.32 7.55
CA ALA A 190 10.32 13.86 7.76
C ALA A 190 9.46 14.83 8.59
N ALA A 191 10.07 15.57 9.54
CA ALA A 191 9.35 16.55 10.32
C ALA A 191 10.16 17.82 10.49
N ILE A 192 9.48 18.97 10.56
CA ILE A 192 10.09 20.27 10.77
C ILE A 192 9.35 21.01 11.89
N ALA A 193 10.08 21.57 12.85
CA ALA A 193 9.54 22.46 13.86
C ALA A 193 10.36 23.74 13.98
N VAL A 194 9.69 24.88 14.16
CA VAL A 194 10.35 26.18 14.32
C VAL A 194 10.62 26.49 15.79
N VAL A 195 11.87 26.80 16.12
CA VAL A 195 12.35 27.11 17.47
C VAL A 195 12.86 28.55 17.54
N GLY A 196 12.67 29.22 18.67
CA GLY A 196 13.15 30.58 18.87
C GLY A 196 12.15 31.65 18.44
N PRO A 197 12.50 32.94 18.64
CA PRO A 197 11.68 34.08 18.28
C PRO A 197 11.79 34.42 16.80
N ALA A 198 10.80 35.21 16.31
CA ALA A 198 10.81 35.69 14.94
C ALA A 198 12.10 36.46 14.61
N GLY A 199 12.67 36.20 13.45
CA GLY A 199 13.89 36.79 12.92
C GLY A 199 15.21 36.18 13.42
N THR A 200 15.20 35.29 14.39
CA THR A 200 16.33 34.46 14.84
C THR A 200 15.90 33.02 15.04
N GLU A 201 15.03 32.56 14.17
CA GLU A 201 14.45 31.23 14.21
C GLU A 201 15.48 30.17 13.84
N LYS A 202 15.33 29.01 14.45
CA LYS A 202 16.01 27.77 14.08
C LYS A 202 14.98 26.74 13.63
N LEU A 203 15.41 25.83 12.79
CA LEU A 203 14.63 24.67 12.36
C LEU A 203 15.14 23.44 13.06
N LEU A 204 14.26 22.73 13.72
CA LEU A 204 14.49 21.39 14.21
C LEU A 204 13.94 20.43 13.16
N VAL A 205 14.75 19.52 12.65
CA VAL A 205 14.43 18.66 11.51
C VAL A 205 14.71 17.21 11.85
N ALA A 206 13.70 16.36 11.80
CA ALA A 206 13.86 14.93 12.01
C ALA A 206 14.24 14.26 10.68
N GLU A 207 15.32 13.50 10.70
CA GLU A 207 15.89 12.81 9.56
C GLU A 207 15.53 11.31 9.63
N ASN A 208 14.59 10.90 8.79
CA ASN A 208 13.95 9.58 8.92
C ASN A 208 14.91 8.41 8.62
N LEU A 209 15.84 8.56 7.66
CA LEU A 209 16.68 7.48 7.18
C LEU A 209 18.11 7.52 7.71
N SER A 210 18.49 8.55 8.49
CA SER A 210 19.76 8.62 9.21
C SER A 210 19.65 8.50 10.73
N ASP A 211 18.44 8.28 11.25
CA ASP A 211 18.15 8.11 12.68
C ASP A 211 18.64 9.29 13.54
N ASP A 212 18.45 10.54 13.10
CA ASP A 212 18.88 11.70 13.84
C ASP A 212 17.90 12.89 13.74
N VAL A 213 18.23 13.97 14.46
CA VAL A 213 17.56 15.25 14.38
C VAL A 213 18.60 16.34 14.24
N LEU A 214 18.39 17.27 13.33
CA LEU A 214 19.26 18.42 13.12
C LEU A 214 18.61 19.68 13.70
N LEU A 215 19.44 20.55 14.32
CA LEU A 215 19.07 21.92 14.63
C LEU A 215 19.88 22.84 13.74
N LEU A 216 19.21 23.64 12.92
CA LEU A 216 19.86 24.54 11.98
C LEU A 216 19.28 25.95 12.06
N ASP A 217 20.12 26.94 11.74
CA ASP A 217 19.72 28.34 11.60
C ASP A 217 18.77 28.49 10.40
N ALA A 218 17.57 29.00 10.62
CA ALA A 218 16.54 29.08 9.59
C ALA A 218 16.92 30.04 8.44
N ALA A 219 17.73 31.04 8.67
CA ALA A 219 18.11 32.05 7.67
C ALA A 219 19.27 31.56 6.78
N SER A 220 20.32 30.99 7.37
CA SER A 220 21.52 30.54 6.66
C SER A 220 21.47 29.06 6.25
N GLY A 221 20.70 28.24 6.93
CA GLY A 221 20.69 26.78 6.77
C GLY A 221 21.91 26.07 7.40
N VAL A 222 22.69 26.78 8.21
CA VAL A 222 23.86 26.21 8.89
C VAL A 222 23.38 25.26 9.99
N ILE A 223 23.87 24.01 9.96
CA ILE A 223 23.60 23.01 11.01
C ILE A 223 24.41 23.41 12.22
N GLU A 224 23.75 23.64 13.35
CA GLU A 224 24.35 24.00 14.61
C GLU A 224 24.57 22.81 15.52
N GLU A 225 23.60 21.87 15.56
CA GLU A 225 23.63 20.66 16.39
C GLU A 225 23.04 19.48 15.66
N ARG A 226 23.55 18.27 16.01
CA ARG A 226 23.04 17.00 15.57
C ARG A 226 22.76 16.08 16.75
N PHE A 227 21.54 15.55 16.83
CA PHE A 227 21.10 14.60 17.86
C PHE A 227 21.02 13.20 17.26
N ASP A 228 22.00 12.36 17.52
CA ASP A 228 22.04 10.96 17.09
C ASP A 228 21.06 10.12 17.91
N LEU A 229 20.08 9.52 17.26
CA LEU A 229 19.00 8.72 17.85
C LEU A 229 19.08 7.25 17.45
N ALA A 230 20.07 6.85 16.66
CA ALA A 230 20.23 5.47 16.24
C ALA A 230 20.47 4.54 17.46
N GLU A 231 19.80 3.41 17.52
CA GLU A 231 19.89 2.43 18.59
C GLU A 231 20.56 1.12 18.16
N ASN A 232 20.84 0.97 16.86
CA ASN A 232 21.41 -0.23 16.27
C ASN A 232 22.63 0.10 15.40
N ASP A 233 23.45 -0.88 15.10
CA ASP A 233 24.55 -0.73 14.13
C ASP A 233 24.04 -0.56 12.70
N ALA A 234 22.84 -1.04 12.41
CA ALA A 234 22.13 -0.81 11.17
C ALA A 234 21.32 0.50 11.21
N VAL A 235 21.49 1.38 10.23
CA VAL A 235 20.78 2.65 10.09
C VAL A 235 20.12 2.70 8.69
N PRO A 236 18.82 3.00 8.58
CA PRO A 236 17.86 3.34 9.64
C PRO A 236 17.42 2.15 10.52
N SER A 237 17.04 2.45 11.74
CA SER A 237 16.49 1.50 12.70
C SER A 237 15.38 2.09 13.59
N THR A 238 15.46 3.39 13.87
CA THR A 238 14.52 4.08 14.77
C THR A 238 13.49 4.91 14.01
N TYR A 239 13.80 5.41 12.84
CA TYR A 239 12.95 6.20 11.96
C TYR A 239 12.28 7.41 12.65
N PRO A 240 13.01 8.49 13.01
CA PRO A 240 12.42 9.71 13.55
C PRO A 240 11.38 10.30 12.57
N ILE A 241 10.14 10.56 13.04
CA ILE A 241 9.01 10.91 12.14
C ILE A 241 8.23 12.15 12.55
N ALA A 242 8.15 12.46 13.84
CA ALA A 242 7.36 13.59 14.34
C ALA A 242 8.12 14.36 15.43
N LEU A 243 7.87 15.67 15.49
CA LEU A 243 8.49 16.62 16.42
C LEU A 243 7.43 17.43 17.15
N ALA A 244 7.64 17.67 18.43
CA ALA A 244 6.89 18.67 19.20
C ALA A 244 7.86 19.50 20.06
N VAL A 245 7.78 20.82 19.98
CA VAL A 245 8.61 21.75 20.77
C VAL A 245 7.86 22.17 22.02
N ALA A 246 8.48 21.98 23.20
CA ALA A 246 7.89 22.44 24.45
C ALA A 246 7.69 23.97 24.45
N LYS A 247 6.63 24.43 25.10
CA LYS A 247 6.24 25.89 25.09
C LYS A 247 7.33 26.83 25.56
N GLU A 248 8.16 26.37 26.50
CA GLU A 248 9.32 27.10 26.99
C GLU A 248 10.48 27.19 26.00
N GLY A 249 10.44 26.42 24.88
CA GLY A 249 11.42 26.50 23.80
C GLY A 249 12.77 25.85 24.07
N GLY A 250 13.01 25.33 25.28
CA GLY A 250 14.31 24.73 25.65
C GLY A 250 14.36 23.20 25.44
N ARG A 251 13.23 22.58 25.15
CA ARG A 251 13.12 21.14 24.95
C ARG A 251 12.26 20.80 23.74
N ALA A 252 12.53 19.66 23.13
CA ALA A 252 11.68 19.09 22.10
C ALA A 252 11.48 17.59 22.35
N PHE A 253 10.46 17.04 21.72
CA PHE A 253 10.13 15.62 21.76
C PHE A 253 10.13 15.08 20.34
N VAL A 254 10.67 13.88 20.18
CA VAL A 254 10.80 13.18 18.91
C VAL A 254 10.10 11.83 19.02
N ALA A 255 9.25 11.49 18.06
CA ALA A 255 8.67 10.17 17.94
C ALA A 255 9.58 9.29 17.07
N LEU A 256 9.93 8.11 17.58
CA LEU A 256 10.73 7.10 16.88
C LEU A 256 9.82 5.99 16.38
N TRP A 257 9.50 6.03 15.11
CA TRP A 257 8.46 5.19 14.48
C TRP A 257 8.62 3.71 14.79
N ASN A 258 9.84 3.18 14.60
CA ASN A 258 10.13 1.74 14.75
C ASN A 258 10.63 1.33 16.13
N ALA A 259 11.09 2.29 16.96
CA ALA A 259 11.65 2.00 18.28
C ALA A 259 10.58 1.87 19.39
N SER A 260 9.31 2.22 19.12
CA SER A 260 8.24 2.26 20.13
C SER A 260 8.56 3.23 21.28
N GLU A 261 9.18 4.37 20.99
CA GLU A 261 9.68 5.32 21.97
C GLU A 261 9.46 6.77 21.54
N ILE A 262 9.43 7.66 22.52
CA ILE A 262 9.66 9.08 22.33
C ILE A 262 10.93 9.51 23.06
N VAL A 263 11.63 10.47 22.49
CA VAL A 263 12.88 11.00 23.02
C VAL A 263 12.76 12.48 23.31
N GLU A 264 13.23 12.92 24.47
CA GLU A 264 13.36 14.31 24.83
C GLU A 264 14.72 14.85 24.37
N LEU A 265 14.75 15.99 23.71
CA LEU A 265 15.96 16.72 23.33
C LEU A 265 16.12 17.96 24.22
N ASP A 266 17.30 18.18 24.77
CA ASP A 266 17.70 19.43 25.44
C ASP A 266 18.33 20.35 24.39
N LEU A 267 17.56 21.28 23.86
CA LEU A 267 18.00 22.19 22.79
C LEU A 267 18.99 23.23 23.28
N ALA A 268 18.96 23.54 24.60
CA ALA A 268 19.88 24.51 25.17
C ALA A 268 21.29 23.94 25.36
N ARG A 269 21.40 22.63 25.58
CA ARG A 269 22.68 21.93 25.76
C ARG A 269 23.16 21.20 24.50
N GLY A 270 22.30 21.07 23.48
CA GLY A 270 22.60 20.28 22.28
C GLY A 270 22.75 18.77 22.59
N THR A 271 21.93 18.21 23.49
CA THR A 271 22.07 16.82 23.92
C THR A 271 20.76 16.04 23.87
N VAL A 272 20.88 14.74 23.57
CA VAL A 272 19.78 13.79 23.72
C VAL A 272 19.48 13.61 25.21
N GLY A 273 18.24 13.82 25.61
CA GLY A 273 17.78 13.72 26.96
C GLY A 273 17.21 12.34 27.29
N ARG A 274 16.02 12.31 27.94
CA ARG A 274 15.37 11.08 28.39
C ARG A 274 14.65 10.39 27.24
N LYS A 275 14.65 9.06 27.28
CA LYS A 275 13.83 8.20 26.42
C LYS A 275 12.65 7.64 27.21
N LEU A 276 11.52 7.44 26.55
CA LEU A 276 10.31 6.91 27.15
C LEU A 276 9.68 5.89 26.22
N ALA A 277 9.69 4.63 26.66
CA ALA A 277 9.04 3.55 25.93
C ALA A 277 7.50 3.65 26.02
N LEU A 278 6.82 3.38 24.91
CA LEU A 278 5.38 3.43 24.72
C LEU A 278 4.84 2.07 24.29
N LEU A 279 4.38 1.27 25.25
CA LEU A 279 3.87 -0.10 25.00
C LEU A 279 4.85 -0.98 24.21
N LYS A 280 6.16 -0.83 24.49
CA LYS A 280 7.23 -1.52 23.74
C LYS A 280 6.98 -3.03 23.71
N PRO A 281 7.09 -3.67 22.53
CA PRO A 281 6.93 -5.10 22.40
C PRO A 281 7.93 -5.90 23.27
N PRO A 282 7.60 -7.12 23.67
CA PRO A 282 8.48 -7.93 24.54
C PRO A 282 9.71 -8.48 23.83
N SER A 283 9.73 -8.49 22.51
CA SER A 283 10.81 -9.01 21.68
C SER A 283 11.46 -7.90 20.85
N ALA A 284 12.75 -8.01 20.61
CA ALA A 284 13.50 -7.05 19.79
C ALA A 284 13.12 -7.05 18.29
N ILE A 285 12.41 -8.08 17.85
CA ILE A 285 11.98 -8.26 16.46
C ILE A 285 10.44 -8.27 16.31
N ALA A 286 9.71 -8.11 17.39
CA ALA A 286 8.25 -7.98 17.31
C ALA A 286 7.87 -6.59 16.76
N PRO A 287 6.73 -6.45 16.05
CA PRO A 287 6.30 -5.20 15.46
C PRO A 287 6.28 -4.06 16.47
N GLY A 288 6.80 -2.91 16.07
CA GLY A 288 6.78 -1.68 16.86
C GLY A 288 5.37 -1.15 17.09
N THR A 289 5.21 -0.21 18.03
CA THR A 289 3.92 0.44 18.31
C THR A 289 3.65 1.65 17.43
N HIS A 290 4.61 2.08 16.62
CA HIS A 290 4.56 3.19 15.69
C HIS A 290 4.10 4.52 16.31
N PRO A 291 4.89 5.13 17.21
CA PRO A 291 4.70 6.53 17.58
C PRO A 291 4.88 7.40 16.34
N CYS A 292 3.82 8.02 15.80
CA CYS A 292 3.89 8.70 14.50
C CYS A 292 3.32 10.13 14.46
N ALA A 293 2.60 10.58 15.49
CA ALA A 293 2.16 11.97 15.61
C ALA A 293 2.25 12.45 17.06
N LEU A 294 2.58 13.73 17.24
CA LEU A 294 2.77 14.37 18.52
C LEU A 294 1.93 15.66 18.62
N GLU A 295 1.14 15.83 19.69
CA GLU A 295 0.37 17.04 19.93
C GLU A 295 0.44 17.44 21.40
N LEU A 296 0.78 18.70 21.68
CA LEU A 296 0.82 19.24 23.03
C LEU A 296 -0.54 19.76 23.46
N SER A 297 -0.92 19.50 24.72
CA SER A 297 -2.07 20.14 25.32
C SER A 297 -1.93 21.67 25.32
N PRO A 298 -3.04 22.44 25.34
CA PRO A 298 -2.98 23.89 25.33
C PRO A 298 -2.19 24.51 26.49
N ASP A 299 -2.04 23.83 27.62
CA ASP A 299 -1.21 24.26 28.75
C ASP A 299 0.25 23.79 28.68
N GLY A 300 0.60 22.95 27.65
CA GLY A 300 1.94 22.45 27.42
C GLY A 300 2.43 21.40 28.43
N LYS A 301 1.54 20.81 29.23
CA LYS A 301 1.94 19.85 30.28
C LYS A 301 1.75 18.41 29.86
N ILE A 302 0.91 18.17 28.89
CA ILE A 302 0.61 16.85 28.34
C ILE A 302 1.06 16.80 26.88
N LEU A 303 1.69 15.71 26.51
CA LEU A 303 1.97 15.33 25.12
C LEU A 303 1.12 14.12 24.79
N TYR A 304 0.30 14.23 23.76
CA TYR A 304 -0.43 13.12 23.16
C TYR A 304 0.41 12.52 22.05
N VAL A 305 0.48 11.19 21.99
CA VAL A 305 1.29 10.45 21.02
C VAL A 305 0.46 9.33 20.40
N THR A 306 0.21 9.37 19.11
CA THR A 306 -0.42 8.24 18.41
C THR A 306 0.51 7.04 18.38
N LEU A 307 -0.05 5.86 18.56
CA LEU A 307 0.59 4.57 18.42
C LEU A 307 -0.18 3.82 17.33
N ALA A 308 0.16 4.10 16.06
CA ALA A 308 -0.63 3.64 14.92
C ALA A 308 -0.75 2.12 14.87
N ASN A 309 0.34 1.43 15.13
CA ASN A 309 0.39 -0.04 15.15
C ASN A 309 -0.07 -0.64 16.50
N ARG A 310 -0.88 0.10 17.29
CA ARG A 310 -1.39 -0.35 18.58
C ARG A 310 -2.81 0.15 18.91
N ASP A 311 -3.47 0.83 17.98
CA ASP A 311 -4.82 1.40 18.15
C ASP A 311 -4.97 2.25 19.41
N ALA A 312 -3.96 3.02 19.76
CA ALA A 312 -3.93 3.79 21.00
C ALA A 312 -3.32 5.18 20.84
N VAL A 313 -3.64 6.06 21.78
CA VAL A 313 -2.92 7.32 21.99
C VAL A 313 -2.32 7.32 23.39
N ALA A 314 -1.00 7.42 23.47
CA ALA A 314 -0.32 7.59 24.75
C ALA A 314 -0.49 9.03 25.27
N VAL A 315 -0.73 9.17 26.56
CA VAL A 315 -0.82 10.44 27.26
C VAL A 315 0.39 10.58 28.15
N VAL A 316 1.28 11.50 27.81
CA VAL A 316 2.58 11.67 28.48
C VAL A 316 2.61 12.99 29.21
N HIS A 317 2.94 12.95 30.50
CA HIS A 317 3.17 14.14 31.29
C HIS A 317 4.58 14.69 30.98
N VAL A 318 4.66 15.92 30.46
CA VAL A 318 5.91 16.57 30.03
C VAL A 318 6.17 17.90 30.77
N GLY A 319 5.37 18.24 31.79
CA GLY A 319 5.58 19.39 32.61
C GLY A 319 6.93 19.39 33.34
N ALA A 320 7.33 20.52 33.97
CA ALA A 320 8.63 20.73 34.55
C ALA A 320 9.13 19.51 35.37
N GLY A 321 10.21 18.88 34.91
CA GLY A 321 10.85 17.76 35.57
C GLY A 321 10.16 16.39 35.41
N GLN A 322 8.98 16.31 34.77
CA GLN A 322 8.27 15.06 34.52
C GLN A 322 8.46 14.61 33.08
N PHE A 323 8.58 13.30 32.87
CA PHE A 323 8.54 12.65 31.58
C PHE A 323 8.09 11.21 31.78
N SER A 324 6.78 11.00 31.80
CA SER A 324 6.20 9.70 32.16
C SER A 324 4.83 9.51 31.54
N VAL A 325 4.48 8.28 31.21
CA VAL A 325 3.15 7.91 30.75
C VAL A 325 2.14 8.08 31.87
N LYS A 326 1.03 8.80 31.59
CA LYS A 326 -0.10 8.98 32.47
C LYS A 326 -1.22 7.97 32.22
N GLY A 327 -1.34 7.48 31.00
CA GLY A 327 -2.36 6.53 30.56
C GLY A 327 -2.48 6.52 29.04
N TYR A 328 -3.50 5.84 28.55
CA TYR A 328 -3.75 5.68 27.12
C TYR A 328 -5.23 5.89 26.80
N PHE A 329 -5.50 6.45 25.64
CA PHE A 329 -6.82 6.40 24.99
C PHE A 329 -6.85 5.24 23.98
N ASP A 330 -7.94 4.51 23.99
CA ASP A 330 -8.29 3.54 22.93
C ASP A 330 -8.80 4.32 21.71
N THR A 331 -8.52 3.85 20.51
CA THR A 331 -9.01 4.47 19.28
C THR A 331 -9.93 3.54 18.49
N ARG A 332 -10.12 2.30 18.95
CA ARG A 332 -10.96 1.28 18.33
C ARG A 332 -12.44 1.67 18.34
N LEU A 333 -13.15 1.21 17.33
CA LEU A 333 -14.60 1.40 17.22
C LEU A 333 -15.35 0.63 18.34
N PRO A 334 -16.56 1.09 18.74
CA PRO A 334 -17.41 0.34 19.65
C PRO A 334 -17.67 -1.09 19.14
N GLY A 335 -17.28 -2.08 19.94
CA GLY A 335 -17.40 -3.50 19.55
C GLY A 335 -16.23 -4.07 18.75
N GLN A 336 -15.27 -3.26 18.33
CA GLN A 336 -14.04 -3.73 17.67
C GLN A 336 -13.18 -4.51 18.65
N SER A 337 -12.88 -5.77 18.32
CA SER A 337 -12.05 -6.66 19.14
C SER A 337 -10.66 -6.87 18.55
N TYR A 338 -10.48 -6.60 17.27
CA TYR A 338 -9.24 -6.79 16.54
C TYR A 338 -8.52 -5.46 16.32
N PHE A 339 -7.23 -5.52 16.01
CA PHE A 339 -6.42 -4.41 15.55
C PHE A 339 -7.01 -3.82 14.24
N GLY A 340 -6.76 -2.53 13.96
CA GLY A 340 -7.10 -1.91 12.68
C GLY A 340 -7.90 -0.60 12.78
N ALA A 341 -7.60 0.24 13.76
CA ALA A 341 -8.00 1.64 13.76
C ALA A 341 -6.92 2.53 13.13
N GLU A 342 -5.64 2.27 13.44
CA GLU A 342 -4.46 3.00 12.96
C GLU A 342 -4.54 4.52 13.20
N PRO A 343 -4.38 4.99 14.43
CA PRO A 343 -4.36 6.43 14.74
C PRO A 343 -3.07 7.08 14.21
N VAL A 344 -3.19 8.03 13.26
CA VAL A 344 -2.03 8.62 12.55
C VAL A 344 -1.90 10.13 12.68
N ALA A 345 -2.92 10.83 13.16
CA ALA A 345 -2.87 12.29 13.38
C ALA A 345 -3.72 12.70 14.59
N LEU A 346 -3.38 13.83 15.17
CA LEU A 346 -3.98 14.37 16.40
C LEU A 346 -4.36 15.85 16.24
N ALA A 347 -5.41 16.26 16.94
CA ALA A 347 -5.72 17.65 17.18
C ALA A 347 -6.40 17.80 18.54
N VAL A 348 -6.11 18.88 19.25
CA VAL A 348 -6.69 19.20 20.57
C VAL A 348 -7.47 20.49 20.48
N ASN A 349 -8.69 20.54 21.04
CA ASN A 349 -9.46 21.77 21.06
C ASN A 349 -8.86 22.82 22.02
N ALA A 350 -9.34 24.08 21.92
CA ALA A 350 -8.74 25.23 22.59
C ALA A 350 -8.65 25.13 24.15
N ASP A 351 -9.62 24.50 24.79
CA ASP A 351 -9.64 24.33 26.26
C ASP A 351 -9.01 22.99 26.71
N GLY A 352 -8.51 22.18 25.77
CA GLY A 352 -7.90 20.90 26.04
C GLY A 352 -8.87 19.78 26.45
N SER A 353 -10.20 20.02 26.37
CA SER A 353 -11.22 19.05 26.82
C SER A 353 -11.52 17.95 25.80
N ARG A 354 -11.19 18.16 24.53
CA ARG A 354 -11.38 17.19 23.43
C ARG A 354 -10.07 16.90 22.71
N LEU A 355 -9.83 15.63 22.53
CA LEU A 355 -8.79 15.10 21.66
C LEU A 355 -9.47 14.45 20.45
N TYR A 356 -9.12 14.89 19.25
CA TYR A 356 -9.51 14.32 17.97
C TYR A 356 -8.37 13.48 17.44
N VAL A 357 -8.68 12.28 16.94
CA VAL A 357 -7.68 11.31 16.47
C VAL A 357 -8.10 10.78 15.11
N ALA A 358 -7.29 10.98 14.08
CA ALA A 358 -7.51 10.40 12.76
C ALA A 358 -7.16 8.93 12.78
N ASN A 359 -8.16 8.10 12.60
CA ASN A 359 -8.02 6.65 12.47
C ASN A 359 -7.98 6.30 10.97
N ALA A 360 -6.79 6.15 10.41
CA ALA A 360 -6.58 5.96 8.98
C ALA A 360 -7.29 4.71 8.45
N ALA A 361 -7.17 3.59 9.17
CA ALA A 361 -7.76 2.33 8.75
C ALA A 361 -9.27 2.22 9.04
N SER A 362 -9.86 3.12 9.85
CA SER A 362 -11.31 3.12 10.12
C SER A 362 -12.09 4.17 9.33
N ASP A 363 -11.43 4.98 8.48
CA ASP A 363 -12.04 6.10 7.74
C ASP A 363 -12.85 7.03 8.66
N ALA A 364 -12.28 7.38 9.82
CA ALA A 364 -12.99 8.11 10.85
C ALA A 364 -12.07 8.96 11.73
N VAL A 365 -12.65 9.98 12.36
CA VAL A 365 -12.03 10.71 13.47
C VAL A 365 -12.64 10.23 14.78
N ALA A 366 -11.83 9.65 15.66
CA ALA A 366 -12.23 9.34 17.02
C ALA A 366 -12.23 10.62 17.88
N VAL A 367 -13.25 10.79 18.70
CA VAL A 367 -13.40 11.92 19.63
C VAL A 367 -13.29 11.44 21.06
N SER A 368 -12.30 11.94 21.81
CA SER A 368 -12.05 11.53 23.19
C SER A 368 -12.23 12.71 24.16
N ASP A 369 -12.79 12.42 25.33
CA ASP A 369 -12.88 13.36 26.44
C ASP A 369 -11.63 13.24 27.33
N THR A 370 -10.75 14.24 27.27
CA THR A 370 -9.47 14.22 27.98
C THR A 370 -9.62 14.15 29.49
N LYS A 371 -10.77 14.59 30.05
CA LYS A 371 -11.08 14.55 31.48
C LYS A 371 -11.36 13.14 32.00
N LYS A 372 -11.72 12.22 31.11
CA LYS A 372 -11.99 10.81 31.46
C LYS A 372 -10.74 10.01 31.76
N LEU A 373 -9.55 10.50 31.48
CA LEU A 373 -8.30 9.79 31.75
C LEU A 373 -8.09 9.44 33.24
N THR A 374 -8.83 10.10 34.14
CA THR A 374 -8.84 9.81 35.59
C THR A 374 -9.86 8.75 35.99
N ALA A 375 -10.77 8.37 35.09
CA ALA A 375 -11.76 7.33 35.31
C ALA A 375 -11.15 5.93 35.17
N LYS A 376 -11.82 4.90 35.72
CA LYS A 376 -11.45 3.52 35.46
C LYS A 376 -11.48 3.25 33.97
N ALA A 377 -10.34 2.89 33.44
CA ALA A 377 -10.19 2.48 32.05
C ALA A 377 -10.99 1.18 31.78
N SER A 378 -11.58 1.07 30.59
CA SER A 378 -12.49 -0.03 30.26
C SER A 378 -11.79 -1.15 29.50
N ARG A 379 -11.19 -0.89 28.35
CA ARG A 379 -10.47 -1.93 27.57
C ARG A 379 -8.99 -1.93 27.87
N GLU A 380 -8.43 -3.04 28.25
CA GLU A 380 -6.98 -3.21 28.47
C GLU A 380 -6.33 -2.07 29.27
N GLY A 381 -7.11 -1.38 30.13
CA GLY A 381 -6.63 -0.23 30.86
C GLY A 381 -6.64 1.10 30.10
N MET A 382 -7.28 1.17 28.91
CA MET A 382 -7.38 2.37 28.08
C MET A 382 -8.76 3.04 28.22
N VAL A 383 -8.83 4.35 27.95
CA VAL A 383 -10.07 5.12 27.96
C VAL A 383 -10.67 5.15 26.56
N GLU A 384 -11.91 4.70 26.44
CA GLU A 384 -12.64 4.65 25.16
C GLU A 384 -13.01 6.07 24.65
N PRO A 385 -13.06 6.26 23.31
CA PRO A 385 -13.62 7.46 22.70
C PRO A 385 -15.09 7.68 23.11
N ILE A 386 -15.56 8.91 23.02
CA ILE A 386 -16.97 9.25 23.26
C ILE A 386 -17.82 9.12 21.99
N GLY A 387 -17.20 8.98 20.82
CA GLY A 387 -17.81 8.77 19.53
C GLY A 387 -16.86 8.99 18.38
N PHE A 388 -17.40 8.90 17.14
CA PHE A 388 -16.64 8.94 15.89
C PHE A 388 -17.34 9.81 14.85
N VAL A 389 -16.54 10.45 13.99
CA VAL A 389 -16.99 11.22 12.84
C VAL A 389 -16.52 10.54 11.57
N PRO A 390 -17.39 10.21 10.60
CA PRO A 390 -16.96 9.58 9.35
C PRO A 390 -16.18 10.58 8.48
N THR A 391 -15.20 10.07 7.74
CA THR A 391 -14.42 10.83 6.76
C THR A 391 -14.54 10.17 5.38
N GLU A 392 -13.96 10.77 4.37
CA GLU A 392 -13.57 10.06 3.17
C GLU A 392 -12.41 9.11 3.46
N TRP A 393 -11.94 8.34 2.46
CA TRP A 393 -10.98 7.24 2.65
C TRP A 393 -9.63 7.73 3.16
N MET A 394 -9.19 7.17 4.27
CA MET A 394 -7.89 7.30 4.90
C MET A 394 -7.58 8.73 5.39
N PRO A 395 -8.17 9.18 6.52
CA PRO A 395 -7.80 10.44 7.16
C PRO A 395 -6.35 10.36 7.69
N ILE A 396 -5.49 11.31 7.25
CA ILE A 396 -4.05 11.22 7.46
C ILE A 396 -3.44 12.44 8.15
N SER A 397 -4.09 13.61 8.07
CA SER A 397 -3.63 14.81 8.77
C SER A 397 -4.78 15.67 9.26
N MET A 398 -4.57 16.36 10.38
CA MET A 398 -5.59 17.20 11.04
C MET A 398 -4.99 18.46 11.65
N ALA A 399 -5.82 19.48 11.76
CA ALA A 399 -5.53 20.67 12.56
C ALA A 399 -6.80 21.25 13.19
N PHE A 400 -6.69 21.79 14.39
CA PHE A 400 -7.77 22.50 15.06
C PHE A 400 -7.51 24.01 15.11
N LEU A 401 -8.47 24.80 14.64
CA LEU A 401 -8.44 26.26 14.72
C LEU A 401 -9.49 26.77 15.70
N PRO A 402 -9.08 27.37 16.82
CA PRO A 402 -10.01 27.93 17.77
C PRO A 402 -10.81 29.12 17.21
N SER A 403 -12.06 29.26 17.64
CA SER A 403 -12.87 30.43 17.35
C SER A 403 -13.71 30.84 18.60
N THR A 404 -14.36 31.99 18.56
CA THR A 404 -15.25 32.43 19.61
C THR A 404 -16.50 31.56 19.79
N THR A 405 -16.83 30.74 18.78
CA THR A 405 -17.99 29.83 18.78
C THR A 405 -17.60 28.36 19.00
N GLY A 406 -16.33 28.08 19.40
CA GLY A 406 -15.82 26.72 19.67
C GLY A 406 -14.61 26.38 18.84
N GLY A 407 -14.68 26.52 17.53
CA GLY A 407 -13.57 26.24 16.60
C GLY A 407 -13.92 25.29 15.48
N LYS A 408 -12.97 25.11 14.58
CA LYS A 408 -13.09 24.21 13.42
C LYS A 408 -11.99 23.18 13.41
N LEU A 409 -12.36 21.94 13.11
CA LEU A 409 -11.44 20.86 12.84
C LEU A 409 -11.30 20.69 11.31
N TYR A 410 -10.07 20.72 10.84
CA TYR A 410 -9.70 20.43 9.46
C TYR A 410 -9.18 19.01 9.40
N VAL A 411 -9.69 18.22 8.47
CA VAL A 411 -9.30 16.81 8.29
C VAL A 411 -8.98 16.57 6.82
N ALA A 412 -7.76 16.14 6.52
CA ALA A 412 -7.38 15.74 5.18
C ALA A 412 -7.33 14.22 5.07
N THR A 413 -7.84 13.69 3.94
CA THR A 413 -7.82 12.27 3.60
C THR A 413 -6.88 12.02 2.45
N ALA A 414 -6.17 10.89 2.48
CA ALA A 414 -5.15 10.56 1.49
C ALA A 414 -5.73 10.11 0.14
N LYS A 415 -6.84 9.39 0.16
CA LYS A 415 -7.40 8.66 -0.99
C LYS A 415 -8.81 9.12 -1.41
N GLY A 416 -9.37 10.16 -0.74
CA GLY A 416 -10.65 10.78 -1.09
C GLY A 416 -11.79 9.77 -1.24
N LYS A 417 -12.34 9.62 -2.45
CA LYS A 417 -13.39 8.63 -2.79
C LYS A 417 -12.85 7.46 -3.63
N GLY A 418 -11.54 7.23 -3.64
CA GLY A 418 -10.90 6.19 -4.43
C GLY A 418 -10.56 6.64 -5.86
N THR A 419 -10.18 5.70 -6.71
CA THR A 419 -9.62 5.93 -8.05
C THR A 419 -10.65 5.86 -9.17
N GLY A 420 -11.74 5.20 -8.96
CA GLY A 420 -12.66 4.78 -10.02
C GLY A 420 -13.56 5.84 -10.64
N PRO A 421 -14.12 5.53 -11.78
CA PRO A 421 -13.66 4.56 -12.74
C PRO A 421 -12.46 5.06 -13.54
N ASN A 422 -11.66 4.10 -13.96
CA ASN A 422 -10.44 4.31 -14.73
C ASN A 422 -10.71 4.61 -16.22
N ASN A 423 -11.93 4.37 -16.69
CA ASN A 423 -12.34 4.61 -18.07
C ASN A 423 -12.92 6.02 -18.25
N PHE A 424 -12.17 6.88 -18.90
CA PHE A 424 -12.52 8.29 -19.15
C PHE A 424 -13.52 8.50 -20.28
N ALA A 425 -13.71 7.54 -21.16
CA ALA A 425 -14.71 7.62 -22.23
C ALA A 425 -16.14 7.56 -21.68
N GLN A 426 -16.34 6.94 -20.50
CA GLN A 426 -17.65 6.82 -19.86
C GLN A 426 -17.96 7.95 -18.86
N ARG A 427 -16.98 8.79 -18.52
CA ARG A 427 -17.16 9.91 -17.58
C ARG A 427 -17.21 11.27 -18.25
N GLU A 428 -18.08 11.47 -19.19
CA GLU A 428 -18.57 12.81 -19.44
C GLU A 428 -19.56 13.20 -18.33
N THR A 429 -19.06 13.66 -17.18
CA THR A 429 -19.90 14.39 -16.24
C THR A 429 -20.23 15.76 -16.83
N GLU A 430 -21.30 16.41 -16.38
CA GLU A 430 -21.62 17.80 -16.81
C GLU A 430 -20.43 18.75 -16.56
N GLU A 431 -19.59 18.47 -15.58
CA GLU A 431 -18.37 19.23 -15.27
C GLU A 431 -17.22 18.96 -16.25
N SER A 432 -17.11 17.77 -16.81
CA SER A 432 -16.03 17.38 -17.73
C SER A 432 -16.33 17.65 -19.19
N LYS A 433 -17.61 17.78 -19.56
CA LYS A 433 -18.06 18.08 -20.93
C LYS A 433 -17.32 19.25 -21.60
N PRO A 434 -17.06 20.40 -20.93
CA PRO A 434 -16.34 21.50 -21.57
C PRO A 434 -14.86 21.27 -21.75
N ARG A 435 -14.24 20.33 -21.05
CA ARG A 435 -12.79 20.20 -20.93
C ARG A 435 -12.18 19.05 -21.70
N LYS A 436 -13.00 18.09 -22.23
CA LYS A 436 -12.51 16.84 -22.84
C LYS A 436 -11.28 16.32 -22.10
N LEU A 437 -11.44 16.09 -20.79
CA LEU A 437 -10.36 15.66 -19.92
C LEU A 437 -9.93 14.23 -20.29
N HIS A 438 -8.96 14.10 -21.16
CA HIS A 438 -8.24 12.86 -21.37
C HIS A 438 -7.14 12.80 -20.32
N ARG A 439 -7.29 11.95 -19.32
CA ARG A 439 -6.20 11.68 -18.40
C ARG A 439 -5.17 10.82 -19.14
N PRO A 440 -3.91 11.23 -19.17
CA PRO A 440 -2.90 10.57 -20.01
C PRO A 440 -2.25 9.35 -19.37
N THR A 441 -2.77 8.83 -18.24
CA THR A 441 -2.17 7.70 -17.55
C THR A 441 -3.22 6.89 -16.80
N THR A 442 -2.99 5.58 -16.74
CA THR A 442 -3.74 4.61 -15.93
C THR A 442 -3.03 4.25 -14.62
N TYR A 443 -1.82 4.79 -14.40
CA TYR A 443 -1.06 4.51 -13.20
C TYR A 443 -1.81 4.96 -11.95
N ILE A 444 -2.04 4.02 -11.05
CA ILE A 444 -2.91 4.18 -9.88
C ILE A 444 -2.53 5.39 -9.01
N GLY A 445 -1.24 5.61 -8.77
CA GLY A 445 -0.76 6.75 -7.99
C GLY A 445 -1.15 8.12 -8.54
N THR A 446 -1.47 8.22 -9.84
CA THR A 446 -1.93 9.47 -10.49
C THR A 446 -3.45 9.62 -10.49
N LEU A 447 -4.17 8.58 -10.13
CA LEU A 447 -5.62 8.55 -10.07
C LEU A 447 -6.14 8.81 -8.66
N LEU A 448 -5.33 8.51 -7.64
CA LEU A 448 -5.60 8.84 -6.24
C LEU A 448 -5.52 10.35 -6.02
N TYR A 449 -6.45 10.89 -5.27
CA TYR A 449 -6.48 12.30 -4.87
C TYR A 449 -6.90 12.41 -3.40
N GLY A 450 -6.41 13.46 -2.73
CA GLY A 450 -6.81 13.75 -1.36
C GLY A 450 -8.07 14.60 -1.28
N SER A 451 -8.56 14.78 -0.06
CA SER A 451 -9.61 15.74 0.24
C SER A 451 -9.37 16.48 1.55
N LEU A 452 -10.03 17.62 1.73
CA LEU A 452 -9.97 18.43 2.94
C LEU A 452 -11.38 18.79 3.40
N ALA A 453 -11.79 18.25 4.53
CA ALA A 453 -13.05 18.54 5.20
C ALA A 453 -12.86 19.66 6.25
N THR A 454 -13.88 20.51 6.41
CA THR A 454 -13.93 21.56 7.45
C THR A 454 -15.12 21.31 8.37
N LEU A 455 -14.87 20.84 9.58
CA LEU A 455 -15.87 20.43 10.54
C LEU A 455 -16.03 21.49 11.64
N ASP A 456 -17.26 21.88 11.98
CA ASP A 456 -17.53 22.73 13.13
C ASP A 456 -17.53 21.89 14.42
N ALA A 457 -16.77 22.27 15.42
CA ALA A 457 -16.64 21.53 16.67
C ALA A 457 -17.98 21.38 17.42
N ALA A 458 -18.86 22.40 17.33
CA ALA A 458 -20.19 22.36 17.97
C ALA A 458 -21.14 21.40 17.23
N GLU A 459 -21.01 21.29 15.90
CA GLU A 459 -21.78 20.32 15.10
C GLU A 459 -21.30 18.90 15.37
N ILE A 460 -19.98 18.69 15.49
CA ILE A 460 -19.42 17.38 15.88
C ILE A 460 -20.08 16.91 17.18
N GLU A 461 -20.07 17.72 18.22
CA GLU A 461 -20.66 17.36 19.52
C GLU A 461 -22.15 17.05 19.43
N LYS A 462 -22.89 17.81 18.65
CA LYS A 462 -24.35 17.66 18.49
C LYS A 462 -24.71 16.37 17.71
N GLU A 463 -23.91 16.02 16.70
CA GLU A 463 -24.23 14.94 15.76
C GLU A 463 -23.43 13.64 16.03
N LEU A 464 -22.61 13.63 17.08
CA LEU A 464 -21.63 12.58 17.35
C LEU A 464 -22.23 11.18 17.41
N ALA A 465 -23.41 11.02 18.01
CA ALA A 465 -24.07 9.71 18.10
C ALA A 465 -24.52 9.18 16.72
N GLN A 466 -25.05 10.08 15.87
CA GLN A 466 -25.47 9.73 14.51
C GLN A 466 -24.24 9.43 13.64
N SER A 467 -23.22 10.28 13.73
CA SER A 467 -21.94 10.10 13.01
C SER A 467 -21.28 8.77 13.39
N THR A 468 -21.27 8.42 14.68
CA THR A 468 -20.77 7.11 15.16
C THR A 468 -21.53 5.95 14.53
N ALA A 469 -22.85 6.06 14.40
CA ALA A 469 -23.67 5.00 13.77
C ALA A 469 -23.30 4.82 12.27
N VAL A 470 -23.01 5.91 11.56
CA VAL A 470 -22.54 5.86 10.16
C VAL A 470 -21.15 5.19 10.08
N VAL A 471 -20.22 5.55 10.98
CA VAL A 471 -18.88 4.92 11.01
C VAL A 471 -18.97 3.42 11.27
N LEU A 472 -19.83 2.98 12.18
CA LEU A 472 -20.06 1.55 12.43
C LEU A 472 -20.63 0.82 11.21
N GLU A 473 -21.49 1.49 10.45
CA GLU A 473 -22.04 0.94 9.20
C GLU A 473 -21.01 0.92 8.10
N SER A 474 -20.25 2.01 7.89
CA SER A 474 -19.13 2.10 6.92
C SER A 474 -18.09 1.01 7.14
N ASN A 475 -17.77 0.70 8.39
CA ASN A 475 -16.86 -0.38 8.76
C ASN A 475 -17.53 -1.74 8.86
N ARG A 476 -18.79 -1.86 8.42
CA ARG A 476 -19.58 -3.09 8.40
C ARG A 476 -19.72 -3.80 9.75
N MET A 477 -19.50 -3.07 10.88
CA MET A 477 -19.51 -3.60 12.24
C MET A 477 -20.85 -4.24 12.66
N LYS A 478 -21.90 -4.02 11.87
CA LYS A 478 -23.21 -4.62 12.06
C LYS A 478 -23.50 -5.76 11.09
N ALA A 479 -22.57 -6.08 10.19
CA ALA A 479 -22.74 -7.22 9.30
C ALA A 479 -22.86 -8.49 10.15
N GLY A 480 -23.86 -9.31 9.84
CA GLY A 480 -24.00 -10.62 10.48
C GLY A 480 -22.81 -11.51 10.11
N GLU A 481 -22.53 -12.51 10.95
CA GLU A 481 -21.53 -13.52 10.57
C GLU A 481 -21.99 -14.25 9.30
N GLU A 482 -21.35 -13.98 8.19
CA GLU A 482 -21.51 -14.76 6.97
C GLU A 482 -20.93 -16.16 7.21
N LYS A 483 -21.56 -17.17 6.59
CA LYS A 483 -21.11 -18.56 6.64
C LYS A 483 -21.03 -19.14 5.25
N ILE A 484 -20.03 -19.98 5.04
CA ILE A 484 -19.94 -20.75 3.81
C ILE A 484 -20.89 -21.96 3.92
N GLY A 485 -21.92 -21.96 3.10
CA GLY A 485 -22.97 -22.99 3.08
C GLY A 485 -22.66 -24.13 2.11
N PHE A 486 -21.86 -25.10 2.53
CA PHE A 486 -21.60 -26.28 1.72
C PHE A 486 -22.87 -27.15 1.59
N ALA A 487 -23.14 -27.68 0.40
CA ALA A 487 -24.30 -28.55 0.14
C ALA A 487 -24.32 -29.79 1.05
N GLY A 488 -23.14 -30.31 1.46
CA GLY A 488 -23.02 -31.41 2.42
C GLY A 488 -23.16 -31.01 3.90
N GLY A 489 -23.40 -29.75 4.20
CA GLY A 489 -23.64 -29.22 5.54
C GLY A 489 -22.38 -29.10 6.42
N GLN A 490 -21.25 -29.63 6.00
CA GLN A 490 -19.95 -29.52 6.69
C GLN A 490 -18.89 -29.00 5.72
N ASN A 491 -17.96 -28.23 6.23
CA ASN A 491 -16.81 -27.74 5.47
C ASN A 491 -15.83 -28.90 5.21
N PRO A 492 -15.63 -29.33 3.97
CA PRO A 492 -14.69 -30.39 3.62
C PRO A 492 -13.25 -29.89 3.44
N ILE A 493 -13.03 -28.57 3.30
CA ILE A 493 -11.72 -27.98 2.98
C ILE A 493 -10.80 -28.06 4.18
N GLN A 494 -9.63 -28.65 3.95
CA GLN A 494 -8.55 -28.80 4.93
C GLN A 494 -7.25 -28.12 4.46
N HIS A 495 -7.13 -27.91 3.15
CA HIS A 495 -5.97 -27.35 2.50
C HIS A 495 -6.38 -26.17 1.62
N VAL A 496 -5.62 -25.12 1.68
CA VAL A 496 -5.73 -23.97 0.81
C VAL A 496 -4.43 -23.77 0.07
N ILE A 497 -4.49 -23.60 -1.24
CA ILE A 497 -3.36 -23.19 -2.06
C ILE A 497 -3.64 -21.76 -2.52
N TYR A 498 -2.80 -20.85 -2.07
CA TYR A 498 -2.89 -19.44 -2.35
C TYR A 498 -1.80 -19.05 -3.34
N ILE A 499 -2.19 -18.67 -4.55
CA ILE A 499 -1.28 -18.27 -5.62
C ILE A 499 -1.34 -16.75 -5.76
N ILE A 500 -0.19 -16.09 -5.56
CA ILE A 500 -0.02 -14.65 -5.74
C ILE A 500 0.76 -14.44 -7.04
N LYS A 501 0.21 -13.63 -7.93
CA LYS A 501 0.70 -13.26 -9.25
C LYS A 501 1.02 -11.76 -9.28
N GLU A 502 1.44 -11.20 -10.42
CA GLU A 502 1.99 -9.85 -10.50
C GLU A 502 1.32 -8.97 -11.58
N ASN A 503 0.64 -7.93 -11.13
CA ASN A 503 0.30 -6.66 -11.77
C ASN A 503 -0.59 -6.76 -13.02
N ARG A 504 -1.72 -7.48 -12.99
CA ARG A 504 -2.66 -7.48 -14.11
C ARG A 504 -4.06 -7.05 -13.70
N THR A 505 -4.68 -6.21 -14.53
CA THR A 505 -6.09 -5.84 -14.36
C THR A 505 -7.02 -6.92 -14.92
N TYR A 506 -8.29 -6.87 -14.52
CA TYR A 506 -9.33 -7.76 -15.06
C TYR A 506 -9.42 -7.64 -16.57
N ASP A 507 -9.50 -6.43 -17.12
CA ASP A 507 -9.67 -6.24 -18.58
C ASP A 507 -8.44 -6.66 -19.39
N GLN A 508 -7.22 -6.54 -18.84
CA GLN A 508 -6.01 -6.99 -19.55
C GLN A 508 -6.04 -8.50 -19.82
N ILE A 509 -6.65 -9.28 -18.93
CA ILE A 509 -6.72 -10.74 -19.00
C ILE A 509 -8.11 -11.20 -19.48
N PHE A 510 -9.18 -10.79 -18.82
CA PHE A 510 -10.55 -11.30 -18.99
C PHE A 510 -11.47 -10.37 -19.80
N GLY A 511 -10.95 -9.30 -20.40
CA GLY A 511 -11.76 -8.43 -21.25
C GLY A 511 -12.45 -9.14 -22.41
N ASP A 512 -11.85 -10.22 -22.94
CA ASP A 512 -12.38 -11.08 -24.00
C ASP A 512 -13.06 -12.38 -23.48
N LEU A 513 -13.26 -12.50 -22.15
CA LEU A 513 -13.83 -13.71 -21.58
C LEU A 513 -15.21 -14.01 -22.15
N SER A 514 -15.35 -15.16 -22.82
CA SER A 514 -16.57 -15.52 -23.53
C SER A 514 -16.83 -17.01 -23.50
N LYS A 515 -18.10 -17.39 -23.62
CA LYS A 515 -18.54 -18.77 -23.82
C LYS A 515 -19.44 -18.86 -25.04
N ASP A 516 -19.12 -19.73 -25.97
CA ASP A 516 -19.87 -19.91 -27.22
C ASP A 516 -20.09 -18.58 -27.97
N GLY A 517 -19.06 -17.72 -28.00
CA GLY A 517 -19.06 -16.41 -28.65
C GLY A 517 -19.92 -15.34 -27.96
N LYS A 518 -20.34 -15.56 -26.72
CA LYS A 518 -21.06 -14.58 -25.89
C LYS A 518 -20.17 -14.13 -24.74
N PRO A 519 -20.04 -12.81 -24.48
CA PRO A 519 -19.29 -12.31 -23.33
C PRO A 519 -19.81 -12.90 -22.01
N VAL A 520 -18.89 -13.15 -21.09
CA VAL A 520 -19.16 -13.62 -19.73
C VAL A 520 -18.52 -12.65 -18.73
N GLY A 521 -19.30 -12.15 -17.79
CA GLY A 521 -18.85 -11.13 -16.83
C GLY A 521 -18.80 -9.72 -17.49
N ASN A 522 -18.16 -8.79 -16.78
CA ASN A 522 -18.09 -7.37 -17.15
C ASN A 522 -16.67 -7.01 -17.63
N GLY A 523 -16.27 -7.52 -18.80
CA GLY A 523 -14.98 -7.22 -19.44
C GLY A 523 -15.09 -6.23 -20.60
N ASP A 524 -14.02 -5.49 -20.88
CA ASP A 524 -13.83 -4.65 -22.05
C ASP A 524 -12.77 -5.24 -22.97
N GLU A 525 -13.24 -5.89 -24.07
CA GLU A 525 -12.37 -6.54 -25.07
C GLU A 525 -11.35 -5.58 -25.69
N SER A 526 -11.64 -4.26 -25.73
CA SER A 526 -10.74 -3.27 -26.30
C SER A 526 -9.45 -3.07 -25.50
N LEU A 527 -9.48 -3.41 -24.21
CA LEU A 527 -8.35 -3.31 -23.27
C LEU A 527 -7.60 -4.64 -23.08
N THR A 528 -8.10 -5.74 -23.67
CA THR A 528 -7.50 -7.07 -23.52
C THR A 528 -6.15 -7.15 -24.21
N MET A 529 -5.10 -7.37 -23.44
CA MET A 529 -3.72 -7.54 -23.94
C MET A 529 -3.31 -9.01 -24.02
N TYR A 530 -3.73 -9.80 -23.06
CA TYR A 530 -3.33 -11.20 -22.88
C TYR A 530 -4.56 -12.10 -22.71
N GLY A 531 -5.49 -12.02 -23.67
CA GLY A 531 -6.74 -12.76 -23.67
C GLY A 531 -6.57 -14.28 -23.85
N ALA A 532 -7.65 -14.97 -24.17
CA ALA A 532 -7.77 -16.43 -24.17
C ALA A 532 -6.67 -17.19 -24.93
N ALA A 533 -6.09 -16.60 -25.98
CA ALA A 533 -4.97 -17.21 -26.73
C ALA A 533 -3.66 -17.26 -25.94
N ILE A 534 -3.46 -16.35 -24.99
CA ILE A 534 -2.26 -16.26 -24.15
C ILE A 534 -2.50 -16.89 -22.78
N THR A 535 -3.72 -16.73 -22.22
CA THR A 535 -4.11 -17.20 -20.90
C THR A 535 -5.25 -18.24 -20.95
N PRO A 536 -5.12 -19.32 -21.72
CA PRO A 536 -6.20 -20.30 -21.89
C PRO A 536 -6.56 -21.01 -20.58
N ASN A 537 -5.62 -21.18 -19.64
CA ASN A 537 -5.88 -21.83 -18.37
C ASN A 537 -6.70 -20.95 -17.42
N LEU A 538 -6.36 -19.68 -17.25
CA LEU A 538 -7.13 -18.73 -16.43
C LEU A 538 -8.57 -18.59 -16.96
N HIS A 539 -8.73 -18.46 -18.29
CA HIS A 539 -10.06 -18.43 -18.93
C HIS A 539 -10.85 -19.69 -18.66
N LYS A 540 -10.25 -20.86 -18.82
CA LYS A 540 -10.88 -22.14 -18.59
C LYS A 540 -11.24 -22.36 -17.13
N LEU A 541 -10.37 -21.95 -16.19
CA LEU A 541 -10.64 -22.01 -14.75
C LEU A 541 -11.83 -21.13 -14.37
N SER A 542 -11.87 -19.89 -14.82
CA SER A 542 -12.96 -18.97 -14.52
C SER A 542 -14.29 -19.46 -15.11
N LEU A 543 -14.29 -19.93 -16.34
CA LEU A 543 -15.50 -20.47 -16.98
C LEU A 543 -16.02 -21.76 -16.33
N GLN A 544 -15.14 -22.57 -15.74
CA GLN A 544 -15.51 -23.84 -15.10
C GLN A 544 -15.93 -23.64 -13.65
N PHE A 545 -15.17 -22.85 -12.87
CA PHE A 545 -15.37 -22.79 -11.41
C PHE A 545 -16.10 -21.53 -10.94
N GLY A 546 -16.25 -20.53 -11.78
CA GLY A 546 -16.97 -19.29 -11.51
C GLY A 546 -16.14 -18.03 -11.80
N VAL A 547 -16.82 -17.03 -12.30
CA VAL A 547 -16.27 -15.73 -12.65
C VAL A 547 -16.58 -14.72 -11.55
N LEU A 548 -15.56 -14.08 -11.02
CA LEU A 548 -15.65 -12.91 -10.16
C LEU A 548 -15.33 -11.68 -11.03
N ASP A 549 -16.34 -10.97 -11.51
CA ASP A 549 -16.14 -9.85 -12.43
C ASP A 549 -16.12 -8.47 -11.74
N ASN A 550 -16.13 -8.49 -10.40
CA ASN A 550 -16.08 -7.29 -9.57
C ASN A 550 -15.16 -7.52 -8.36
N PHE A 551 -13.93 -7.95 -8.66
CA PHE A 551 -12.86 -8.21 -7.70
C PHE A 551 -11.82 -7.07 -7.75
N PHE A 552 -11.30 -6.65 -6.58
CA PHE A 552 -10.39 -5.53 -6.43
C PHE A 552 -9.18 -5.91 -5.59
N ASP A 553 -7.98 -5.62 -6.06
CA ASP A 553 -6.80 -5.68 -5.21
C ASP A 553 -6.85 -4.56 -4.17
N SER A 554 -6.39 -4.86 -2.95
CA SER A 554 -6.39 -3.88 -1.87
C SER A 554 -5.15 -3.00 -1.87
N GLY A 555 -4.06 -3.49 -2.48
CA GLY A 555 -2.83 -2.75 -2.71
C GLY A 555 -2.87 -1.87 -3.94
N GLU A 556 -2.04 -0.85 -3.98
CA GLU A 556 -1.87 0.06 -5.11
C GLU A 556 -0.66 -0.31 -5.98
N VAL A 557 0.37 -0.89 -5.38
CA VAL A 557 1.63 -1.31 -6.03
C VAL A 557 2.15 -2.58 -5.37
N SER A 558 3.06 -3.32 -6.01
CA SER A 558 3.46 -4.66 -5.53
C SER A 558 3.98 -4.66 -4.09
N GLY A 559 4.73 -3.64 -3.67
CA GLY A 559 5.23 -3.58 -2.29
C GLY A 559 4.12 -3.55 -1.25
N ASP A 560 3.04 -2.82 -1.45
CA ASP A 560 1.91 -2.84 -0.53
C ASP A 560 0.94 -3.99 -0.84
N GLY A 561 0.82 -4.40 -2.11
CA GLY A 561 0.01 -5.53 -2.53
C GLY A 561 0.37 -6.84 -1.83
N HIS A 562 1.67 -7.17 -1.72
CA HIS A 562 2.13 -8.34 -0.98
C HIS A 562 1.80 -8.28 0.52
N VAL A 563 1.80 -7.08 1.12
CA VAL A 563 1.38 -6.91 2.52
C VAL A 563 -0.14 -7.07 2.64
N TRP A 564 -0.92 -6.39 1.80
CA TRP A 564 -2.38 -6.52 1.80
C TRP A 564 -2.84 -7.96 1.54
N SER A 565 -2.19 -8.68 0.63
CA SER A 565 -2.53 -10.07 0.30
C SER A 565 -2.13 -11.09 1.37
N THR A 566 -1.36 -10.69 2.37
CA THR A 566 -0.91 -11.58 3.44
C THR A 566 -1.29 -11.14 4.85
N ALA A 567 -1.59 -9.86 5.06
CA ALA A 567 -1.98 -9.30 6.34
C ALA A 567 -3.40 -8.70 6.39
N ALA A 568 -4.09 -8.52 5.26
CA ALA A 568 -5.40 -7.88 5.14
C ALA A 568 -5.43 -6.40 5.63
N ILE A 569 -4.28 -5.78 5.80
CA ILE A 569 -4.11 -4.39 6.21
C ILE A 569 -2.73 -3.89 5.79
N GLY A 570 -2.64 -2.64 5.34
CA GLY A 570 -1.39 -1.91 5.20
C GLY A 570 -1.06 -1.18 6.51
N THR A 571 0.22 -0.99 6.84
CA THR A 571 0.62 -0.19 8.00
C THR A 571 0.66 1.30 7.66
N ASP A 572 0.62 2.15 8.66
CA ASP A 572 0.84 3.59 8.51
C ASP A 572 2.20 3.93 7.88
N TYR A 573 3.21 3.09 8.08
CA TYR A 573 4.52 3.20 7.41
C TYR A 573 4.38 2.94 5.92
N LEU A 574 3.77 1.82 5.54
CA LEU A 574 3.51 1.44 4.16
C LEU A 574 2.81 2.56 3.40
N GLU A 575 1.68 2.99 3.91
CA GLU A 575 0.79 3.97 3.30
C GLU A 575 1.43 5.36 3.12
N LYS A 576 2.35 5.74 4.02
CA LYS A 576 3.08 7.02 3.93
C LYS A 576 4.36 6.93 3.10
N SER A 577 4.88 5.74 2.80
CA SER A 577 6.21 5.58 2.20
C SER A 577 6.21 4.97 0.79
N TRP A 578 5.19 4.21 0.38
CA TRP A 578 5.23 3.54 -0.92
C TRP A 578 5.36 4.53 -2.09
N GLN A 579 4.63 5.64 -2.05
CA GLN A 579 4.63 6.59 -3.16
C GLN A 579 6.00 7.23 -3.41
N GLN A 580 6.75 7.52 -2.35
CA GLN A 580 8.10 8.07 -2.48
C GLN A 580 9.11 7.03 -2.97
N ASN A 581 9.00 5.79 -2.50
CA ASN A 581 9.89 4.71 -2.88
C ASN A 581 9.73 4.36 -4.37
N TYR A 582 8.50 4.23 -4.83
CA TYR A 582 8.20 3.94 -6.24
C TYR A 582 8.51 5.13 -7.16
N ARG A 583 8.31 6.37 -6.71
CA ARG A 583 8.72 7.56 -7.44
C ARG A 583 10.23 7.60 -7.63
N GLY A 584 10.99 7.20 -6.62
CA GLY A 584 12.45 7.12 -6.67
C GLY A 584 12.97 5.96 -7.52
N GLU A 585 12.12 5.06 -7.99
CA GLU A 585 12.52 3.79 -8.61
C GLU A 585 13.53 3.02 -7.73
N GLN A 586 13.40 3.19 -6.41
CA GLN A 586 14.28 2.57 -5.41
C GLN A 586 13.55 2.43 -4.09
N ARG A 587 13.31 1.21 -3.65
CA ARG A 587 12.81 0.92 -2.32
C ARG A 587 13.93 1.10 -1.30
N THR A 588 13.72 1.97 -0.32
CA THR A 588 14.63 2.11 0.82
C THR A 588 14.42 1.01 1.85
N TYR A 589 13.23 0.44 1.84
CA TYR A 589 12.83 -0.72 2.62
C TYR A 589 11.93 -1.57 1.75
N ASP A 590 12.23 -2.85 1.64
CA ASP A 590 11.36 -3.78 0.95
C ASP A 590 10.22 -4.18 1.89
N TYR A 591 9.01 -3.93 1.46
CA TYR A 591 7.81 -4.13 2.28
C TYR A 591 7.55 -5.59 2.67
N GLU A 592 8.19 -6.54 2.01
CA GLU A 592 8.22 -7.94 2.41
C GLU A 592 9.24 -8.23 3.55
N GLY A 593 9.70 -7.20 4.25
CA GLY A 593 10.69 -7.32 5.32
C GLY A 593 12.12 -7.52 4.82
N MET A 594 12.37 -7.22 3.55
CA MET A 594 13.69 -7.32 2.93
C MET A 594 14.27 -5.93 2.70
N VAL A 595 15.40 -5.66 3.25
CA VAL A 595 16.39 -4.76 2.69
C VAL A 595 17.59 -5.62 2.51
N ALA A 596 18.25 -5.58 1.36
CA ALA A 596 19.40 -6.40 1.07
C ALA A 596 19.91 -7.17 2.29
N GLU A 597 19.97 -8.52 2.30
CA GLU A 597 20.59 -9.27 3.39
C GLU A 597 19.65 -9.85 4.48
N GLY A 598 18.32 -9.93 4.23
CA GLY A 598 17.39 -10.53 5.20
C GLY A 598 17.16 -9.70 6.46
N TYR A 599 17.41 -8.38 6.38
CA TYR A 599 16.96 -7.38 7.34
C TYR A 599 15.42 -7.32 7.30
N PRO A 600 14.68 -7.18 8.41
CA PRO A 600 15.22 -6.90 9.75
C PRO A 600 15.57 -8.15 10.58
N LEU A 601 15.10 -9.34 10.20
CA LEU A 601 15.29 -10.56 11.00
C LEU A 601 16.76 -10.81 11.38
N LEU A 602 17.68 -10.77 10.43
CA LEU A 602 19.10 -11.00 10.68
C LEU A 602 19.76 -9.91 11.50
N GLN A 603 19.25 -8.67 11.43
CA GLN A 603 19.76 -7.53 12.19
C GLN A 603 19.13 -7.41 13.57
N LYS A 604 18.10 -8.22 13.87
CA LYS A 604 17.34 -8.19 15.13
C LYS A 604 16.72 -6.83 15.42
N ILE A 605 16.16 -6.20 14.40
CA ILE A 605 15.43 -4.94 14.45
C ILE A 605 13.96 -5.26 14.17
N PRO A 606 12.98 -4.55 14.76
CA PRO A 606 11.60 -4.71 14.35
C PRO A 606 11.42 -4.41 12.86
N ASP A 607 10.56 -5.15 12.20
CA ASP A 607 10.12 -4.81 10.86
C ASP A 607 9.15 -3.63 10.94
N VAL A 608 9.56 -2.48 10.43
CA VAL A 608 8.73 -1.25 10.43
C VAL A 608 7.45 -1.40 9.62
N ASN A 609 7.37 -2.41 8.76
CA ASN A 609 6.20 -2.65 7.93
C ASN A 609 5.30 -3.78 8.44
N GLU A 610 5.65 -4.45 9.53
CA GLU A 610 4.83 -5.52 10.07
C GLU A 610 3.66 -4.97 10.89
N PRO A 611 2.38 -5.26 10.52
CA PRO A 611 1.23 -4.84 11.31
C PRO A 611 1.18 -5.61 12.64
N ALA A 612 0.60 -4.99 13.67
CA ALA A 612 0.45 -5.61 14.99
C ALA A 612 -0.36 -6.90 14.96
N SER A 613 -1.22 -7.08 13.96
CA SER A 613 -1.97 -8.33 13.72
C SER A 613 -1.10 -9.45 13.15
N GLY A 614 0.13 -9.14 12.71
CA GLY A 614 0.98 -10.10 11.99
C GLY A 614 0.42 -10.48 10.62
N TYR A 615 0.90 -11.58 10.11
CA TYR A 615 0.56 -12.13 8.80
C TYR A 615 -0.25 -13.42 8.91
N LEU A 616 -0.87 -13.84 7.82
CA LEU A 616 -1.72 -15.02 7.73
C LEU A 616 -1.04 -16.30 8.26
N TRP A 617 0.24 -16.51 7.94
CA TRP A 617 0.98 -17.68 8.48
C TRP A 617 1.21 -17.63 10.00
N GLY A 618 1.38 -16.42 10.57
CA GLY A 618 1.43 -16.24 12.01
C GLY A 618 0.11 -16.60 12.69
N ASN A 619 -1.03 -16.24 12.05
CA ASN A 619 -2.36 -16.64 12.49
C ASN A 619 -2.52 -18.18 12.47
N LEU A 620 -2.09 -18.84 11.37
CA LEU A 620 -2.09 -20.31 11.30
C LEU A 620 -1.25 -20.92 12.43
N ALA A 621 -0.01 -20.46 12.60
CA ALA A 621 0.90 -20.96 13.64
C ALA A 621 0.28 -20.86 15.04
N ALA A 622 -0.32 -19.72 15.38
CA ALA A 622 -0.98 -19.48 16.66
C ALA A 622 -2.16 -20.43 16.91
N HIS A 623 -2.78 -20.96 15.85
CA HIS A 623 -3.93 -21.88 15.93
C HIS A 623 -3.58 -23.32 15.58
N GLY A 624 -2.29 -23.68 15.56
CA GLY A 624 -1.83 -25.05 15.35
C GLY A 624 -2.07 -25.60 13.95
N LYS A 625 -2.16 -24.72 12.96
CA LYS A 625 -2.29 -25.06 11.54
C LYS A 625 -0.92 -25.02 10.87
N SER A 626 -0.69 -25.91 9.92
CA SER A 626 0.56 -25.97 9.15
C SER A 626 0.51 -25.07 7.91
N TYR A 627 1.66 -24.53 7.54
CA TYR A 627 1.83 -23.70 6.33
C TYR A 627 3.19 -23.95 5.69
N TYR A 628 3.29 -23.61 4.38
CA TYR A 628 4.52 -23.75 3.63
C TYR A 628 4.59 -22.76 2.48
N HIS A 629 5.73 -22.11 2.30
CA HIS A 629 5.93 -21.07 1.31
C HIS A 629 6.81 -21.52 0.14
N PHE A 630 6.43 -21.09 -1.05
CA PHE A 630 7.21 -21.15 -2.27
C PHE A 630 7.44 -19.71 -2.73
N ALA A 631 8.55 -19.14 -2.27
CA ALA A 631 9.09 -17.83 -2.61
C ALA A 631 8.41 -16.57 -1.99
N GLU A 632 7.24 -16.64 -1.39
CA GLU A 632 6.59 -15.48 -0.78
C GLU A 632 7.23 -15.14 0.59
N PHE A 633 7.64 -13.88 0.80
CA PHE A 633 8.41 -13.39 1.96
C PHE A 633 9.71 -14.17 2.20
N ILE A 634 10.34 -14.56 1.11
CA ILE A 634 11.63 -15.24 1.06
C ILE A 634 12.59 -14.41 0.23
N SER A 635 13.78 -14.12 0.78
CA SER A 635 14.83 -13.41 0.06
C SER A 635 15.76 -14.37 -0.65
N THR A 636 15.88 -14.25 -1.96
CA THR A 636 16.81 -15.02 -2.78
C THR A 636 18.07 -14.22 -3.09
N VAL A 637 19.23 -14.79 -2.85
CA VAL A 637 20.50 -14.28 -3.39
C VAL A 637 20.89 -15.14 -4.59
N PHE A 638 21.07 -14.50 -5.75
CA PHE A 638 21.52 -15.18 -6.97
C PHE A 638 23.04 -15.21 -7.09
N CYS A 639 23.56 -16.22 -7.76
CA CYS A 639 25.02 -16.44 -7.88
C CYS A 639 25.79 -15.33 -8.62
N ASP A 640 25.15 -14.56 -9.46
CA ASP A 640 25.75 -13.41 -10.11
C ASP A 640 25.87 -12.18 -9.19
N GLU A 641 25.11 -12.16 -8.10
CA GLU A 641 25.09 -11.09 -7.09
C GLU A 641 26.10 -11.33 -5.95
N VAL A 642 26.55 -12.56 -5.76
CA VAL A 642 27.42 -12.95 -4.62
C VAL A 642 28.70 -12.10 -4.51
N LYS A 643 29.20 -11.53 -5.61
CA LYS A 643 30.41 -10.69 -5.59
C LYS A 643 30.15 -9.24 -5.15
N THR A 644 28.92 -8.79 -5.30
CA THR A 644 28.47 -7.45 -4.88
C THR A 644 27.90 -7.48 -3.48
N ALA A 645 27.63 -8.67 -2.96
CA ALA A 645 27.15 -8.86 -1.63
C ALA A 645 28.15 -8.35 -0.59
N ASN A 646 27.66 -7.53 0.34
CA ASN A 646 28.44 -6.99 1.43
C ASN A 646 28.99 -8.14 2.31
N PRO A 647 30.28 -8.14 2.73
CA PRO A 647 30.82 -9.14 3.65
C PRO A 647 30.06 -9.28 4.98
N GLN A 648 29.17 -8.36 5.31
CA GLN A 648 28.27 -8.42 6.45
C GLN A 648 27.04 -9.28 6.26
N GLN A 649 26.78 -9.78 5.05
CA GLN A 649 25.76 -10.79 4.75
C GLN A 649 26.04 -12.16 5.40
N GLY A 650 27.09 -12.26 6.21
CA GLY A 650 27.37 -13.32 7.17
C GLY A 650 27.03 -14.75 6.71
N PRO A 651 26.09 -15.41 7.41
CA PRO A 651 25.75 -16.80 7.10
C PRO A 651 25.09 -17.02 5.73
N MET A 652 24.57 -16.00 5.07
CA MET A 652 23.91 -16.16 3.76
C MET A 652 24.83 -16.63 2.65
N LEU A 653 26.10 -16.24 2.71
CA LEU A 653 27.10 -16.59 1.71
C LEU A 653 28.04 -17.72 2.13
N ALA A 654 28.08 -18.05 3.43
CA ALA A 654 28.88 -19.14 3.97
C ALA A 654 28.24 -20.48 3.56
N GLY A 655 28.63 -20.98 2.38
CA GLY A 655 28.16 -22.25 1.84
C GLY A 655 27.47 -22.16 0.48
N SER A 656 27.53 -21.00 -0.18
CA SER A 656 27.00 -20.90 -1.56
C SER A 656 27.76 -21.88 -2.46
N ASN A 657 27.04 -22.80 -3.10
CA ASN A 657 27.57 -23.78 -4.05
C ASN A 657 27.79 -23.17 -5.46
N CYS A 658 27.81 -21.84 -5.59
CA CYS A 658 27.89 -21.16 -6.89
C CYS A 658 29.19 -21.45 -7.65
N GLY A 659 30.33 -21.57 -6.95
CA GLY A 659 31.62 -21.63 -7.61
C GLY A 659 31.82 -20.43 -8.57
N GLU A 660 32.23 -20.74 -9.82
CA GLU A 660 32.31 -19.73 -10.88
C GLU A 660 31.03 -19.67 -11.75
N ARG A 661 30.13 -20.61 -11.57
CA ARG A 661 28.90 -20.73 -12.37
C ARG A 661 27.82 -19.81 -11.82
N LYS A 662 27.26 -19.00 -12.70
CA LYS A 662 26.28 -17.97 -12.31
C LYS A 662 24.88 -18.23 -12.85
N ALA A 663 24.77 -18.99 -13.94
CA ALA A 663 23.53 -19.25 -14.61
C ALA A 663 23.57 -20.59 -15.34
N ILE A 664 22.41 -21.07 -15.76
CA ILE A 664 22.20 -22.25 -16.58
C ILE A 664 21.98 -21.78 -18.01
N ALA A 665 22.93 -22.05 -18.90
CA ALA A 665 22.79 -21.64 -20.29
C ALA A 665 21.71 -22.46 -21.04
N PRO A 666 21.18 -21.95 -22.18
CA PRO A 666 20.33 -22.74 -23.08
C PRO A 666 20.96 -24.08 -23.45
N GLY A 667 20.20 -25.15 -23.34
CA GLY A 667 20.67 -26.51 -23.61
C GLY A 667 21.43 -27.21 -22.47
N GLU A 668 21.76 -26.51 -21.39
CA GLU A 668 22.35 -27.13 -20.20
C GLU A 668 21.30 -27.80 -19.30
N ALA A 669 21.76 -28.74 -18.47
CA ALA A 669 20.90 -29.44 -17.53
C ALA A 669 20.40 -28.51 -16.42
N LEU A 670 19.10 -28.54 -16.15
CA LEU A 670 18.47 -27.94 -14.96
C LEU A 670 18.82 -28.76 -13.72
N PRO A 671 18.87 -28.14 -12.53
CA PRO A 671 18.94 -28.87 -11.27
C PRO A 671 17.83 -29.91 -11.14
N ALA A 672 18.09 -30.97 -10.41
CA ALA A 672 17.10 -32.03 -10.20
C ALA A 672 15.87 -31.51 -9.48
N GLU A 673 16.06 -30.64 -8.50
CA GLU A 673 15.02 -29.95 -7.75
C GLU A 673 14.15 -29.04 -8.63
N TRP A 674 14.67 -28.58 -9.77
CA TRP A 674 13.95 -27.78 -10.78
C TRP A 674 13.39 -28.62 -11.93
N GLY A 675 13.20 -29.92 -11.73
CA GLY A 675 12.65 -30.87 -12.70
C GLY A 675 13.68 -31.63 -13.49
N GLY A 676 14.95 -31.25 -13.44
CA GLY A 676 15.99 -31.89 -14.29
C GLY A 676 15.75 -31.62 -15.79
N GLY A 677 16.33 -32.42 -16.64
CA GLY A 677 16.24 -32.22 -18.07
C GLY A 677 17.15 -31.06 -18.54
N VAL A 678 16.83 -30.49 -19.70
CA VAL A 678 17.64 -29.40 -20.27
C VAL A 678 16.89 -28.07 -20.26
N ASN A 679 17.60 -26.98 -20.07
CA ASN A 679 17.08 -25.65 -20.26
C ASN A 679 16.64 -25.46 -21.74
N LYS A 680 15.33 -25.44 -21.96
CA LYS A 680 14.71 -25.22 -23.28
C LYS A 680 14.49 -23.76 -23.62
N TRP A 681 14.61 -22.89 -22.66
CA TRP A 681 14.45 -21.45 -22.87
C TRP A 681 15.67 -20.87 -23.57
N PRO A 682 15.49 -19.91 -24.49
CA PRO A 682 16.60 -19.35 -25.26
C PRO A 682 17.45 -18.34 -24.46
N TRP A 683 17.20 -18.19 -23.18
CA TRP A 683 17.97 -17.37 -22.25
C TRP A 683 18.58 -18.18 -21.12
N ALA A 684 19.60 -17.61 -20.49
CA ALA A 684 20.23 -18.20 -19.31
C ALA A 684 19.34 -17.98 -18.09
N ILE A 685 19.15 -19.02 -17.29
CA ILE A 685 18.38 -18.96 -16.04
C ILE A 685 19.37 -18.73 -14.89
N PRO A 686 19.22 -17.67 -14.06
CA PRO A 686 20.09 -17.42 -12.93
C PRO A 686 20.13 -18.59 -11.96
N LEU A 687 21.32 -18.93 -11.45
CA LEU A 687 21.49 -19.88 -10.36
C LEU A 687 21.30 -19.18 -9.01
N MET A 688 20.59 -19.85 -8.16
CA MET A 688 20.36 -19.40 -6.79
C MET A 688 21.53 -19.81 -5.88
N ALA A 689 22.03 -18.89 -5.09
CA ALA A 689 23.07 -19.11 -4.09
C ALA A 689 22.46 -19.53 -2.74
N SER A 690 21.41 -18.84 -2.31
CA SER A 690 20.71 -19.12 -1.06
C SER A 690 19.34 -18.49 -1.02
N ASN A 691 18.47 -19.04 -0.17
CA ASN A 691 17.18 -18.48 0.22
C ASN A 691 17.12 -18.25 1.72
N ILE A 692 16.48 -17.17 2.14
CA ILE A 692 16.33 -16.79 3.53
C ILE A 692 14.91 -16.34 3.78
N ALA A 693 14.32 -16.84 4.86
CA ALA A 693 13.06 -16.32 5.37
C ALA A 693 13.24 -14.88 5.87
N THR A 694 12.32 -14.00 5.54
CA THR A 694 12.32 -12.61 6.04
C THR A 694 11.66 -12.47 7.41
N LYS A 695 10.83 -13.45 7.77
CA LYS A 695 10.07 -13.51 9.03
C LYS A 695 10.46 -14.70 9.89
N PRO A 696 10.46 -14.56 11.23
CA PRO A 696 10.84 -15.64 12.14
C PRO A 696 9.99 -16.90 11.95
N GLU A 697 8.69 -16.74 11.73
CA GLU A 697 7.73 -17.83 11.60
C GLU A 697 7.94 -18.66 10.33
N LEU A 698 8.59 -18.08 9.31
CA LEU A 698 8.87 -18.77 8.04
C LEU A 698 10.13 -19.65 8.11
N VAL A 699 10.96 -19.51 9.16
CA VAL A 699 12.17 -20.32 9.28
C VAL A 699 11.81 -21.80 9.38
N GLY A 700 12.23 -22.59 8.39
CA GLY A 700 11.89 -24.01 8.26
C GLY A 700 10.52 -24.29 7.64
N HIS A 701 9.77 -23.29 7.21
CA HIS A 701 8.45 -23.42 6.59
C HIS A 701 8.41 -22.93 5.14
N PHE A 702 9.51 -23.04 4.41
CA PHE A 702 9.58 -22.67 3.00
C PHE A 702 10.44 -23.64 2.18
N ALA A 703 10.23 -23.67 0.87
CA ALA A 703 11.03 -24.46 -0.07
C ALA A 703 12.38 -23.76 -0.30
N PRO A 704 13.51 -24.28 0.21
CA PRO A 704 14.80 -23.61 0.07
C PRO A 704 15.31 -23.55 -1.37
N GLU A 705 14.76 -24.36 -2.27
CA GLU A 705 15.07 -24.40 -3.68
C GLU A 705 14.16 -23.51 -4.55
N SER A 706 13.13 -22.89 -3.98
CA SER A 706 12.18 -22.04 -4.71
C SER A 706 12.70 -20.60 -4.79
N PRO A 707 13.06 -20.12 -6.00
CA PRO A 707 13.56 -18.75 -6.15
C PRO A 707 12.45 -17.72 -6.00
N ASP A 708 12.78 -16.61 -5.37
CA ASP A 708 11.97 -15.41 -5.27
C ASP A 708 11.89 -14.65 -6.61
N PHE A 709 11.43 -13.39 -6.57
CA PHE A 709 11.27 -12.54 -7.73
C PHE A 709 12.56 -12.42 -8.55
N ASN A 710 12.53 -13.02 -9.73
CA ASN A 710 13.48 -12.82 -10.80
C ASN A 710 12.84 -13.30 -12.10
N LEU A 711 12.48 -12.38 -12.98
CA LEU A 711 11.70 -12.65 -14.19
C LEU A 711 12.48 -13.43 -15.28
N ALA A 712 13.76 -13.71 -15.08
CA ALA A 712 14.52 -14.63 -15.92
C ALA A 712 14.33 -16.11 -15.52
N VAL A 713 13.76 -16.36 -14.33
CA VAL A 713 13.39 -17.72 -13.89
C VAL A 713 11.96 -18.00 -14.32
N PRO A 714 11.72 -18.98 -15.20
CA PRO A 714 10.37 -19.31 -15.65
C PRO A 714 9.47 -19.84 -14.52
N ASP A 715 8.17 -19.52 -14.55
CA ASP A 715 7.19 -20.05 -13.58
C ASP A 715 6.99 -21.56 -13.74
N GLN A 716 7.31 -22.11 -14.91
CA GLN A 716 7.39 -23.57 -15.08
C GLN A 716 8.42 -24.22 -14.15
N VAL A 717 9.51 -23.53 -13.82
CA VAL A 717 10.49 -24.00 -12.82
C VAL A 717 9.87 -23.92 -11.43
N ARG A 718 9.23 -22.80 -11.06
CA ARG A 718 8.60 -22.62 -9.75
C ARG A 718 7.49 -23.64 -9.50
N VAL A 719 6.60 -23.84 -10.47
CA VAL A 719 5.54 -24.84 -10.34
C VAL A 719 6.10 -26.27 -10.29
N GLU A 720 7.19 -26.55 -10.97
CA GLU A 720 7.83 -27.89 -10.91
C GLU A 720 8.34 -28.19 -9.51
N ILE A 721 8.93 -27.22 -8.83
CA ILE A 721 9.33 -27.36 -7.42
C ILE A 721 8.10 -27.70 -6.55
N PHE A 722 7.02 -26.94 -6.69
CA PHE A 722 5.76 -27.23 -5.98
C PHE A 722 5.25 -28.65 -6.28
N LEU A 723 5.23 -29.07 -7.55
CA LEU A 723 4.74 -30.39 -7.94
C LEU A 723 5.59 -31.54 -7.35
N ARG A 724 6.87 -31.34 -7.15
CA ARG A 724 7.75 -32.31 -6.48
C ARG A 724 7.41 -32.46 -4.99
N HIS A 725 7.17 -31.34 -4.31
CA HIS A 725 6.67 -31.39 -2.94
C HIS A 725 5.31 -32.09 -2.87
N LEU A 726 4.41 -31.77 -3.80
CA LEU A 726 3.10 -32.42 -3.90
C LEU A 726 3.22 -33.95 -4.08
N GLN A 727 4.12 -34.44 -4.91
CA GLN A 727 4.36 -35.88 -5.07
C GLN A 727 4.73 -36.54 -3.74
N GLY A 728 5.50 -35.86 -2.88
CA GLY A 728 5.82 -36.33 -1.54
C GLY A 728 4.56 -36.45 -0.68
N TRP A 729 3.75 -35.39 -0.63
CA TRP A 729 2.49 -35.35 0.15
C TRP A 729 1.47 -36.38 -0.36
N VAL A 730 1.34 -36.56 -1.68
CA VAL A 730 0.48 -37.60 -2.26
C VAL A 730 0.91 -38.99 -1.82
N LYS A 731 2.20 -39.29 -1.88
CA LYS A 731 2.74 -40.56 -1.42
C LYS A 731 2.46 -40.82 0.07
N ASP A 732 2.58 -39.81 0.91
CA ASP A 732 2.27 -39.91 2.33
C ASP A 732 0.77 -40.14 2.55
N LYS A 733 -0.09 -39.44 1.80
CA LYS A 733 -1.56 -39.60 1.86
C LYS A 733 -1.99 -41.02 1.46
N GLU A 734 -1.37 -41.59 0.44
CA GLU A 734 -1.60 -42.98 0.02
C GLU A 734 -1.19 -44.00 1.09
N GLN A 735 -0.24 -43.63 1.98
CA GLN A 735 0.15 -44.40 3.15
C GLN A 735 -0.70 -44.11 4.39
N GLY A 736 -1.75 -43.28 4.27
CA GLY A 736 -2.67 -42.92 5.36
C GLY A 736 -2.16 -41.79 6.24
N LYS A 737 -1.14 -41.03 5.78
CA LYS A 737 -0.62 -39.87 6.50
C LYS A 737 -0.91 -38.61 5.69
N ASP A 738 -1.66 -37.70 6.28
CA ASP A 738 -1.87 -36.38 5.69
C ASP A 738 -0.76 -35.43 6.14
N THR A 739 0.20 -35.17 5.26
CA THR A 739 1.35 -34.28 5.53
C THR A 739 1.32 -33.02 4.69
N MET A 740 0.31 -32.84 3.82
CA MET A 740 0.16 -31.61 3.06
C MET A 740 -0.19 -30.44 4.02
N PRO A 741 0.47 -29.28 3.93
CA PRO A 741 0.16 -28.15 4.77
C PRO A 741 -1.30 -27.66 4.63
N ASN A 742 -1.83 -27.05 5.70
CA ASN A 742 -3.17 -26.44 5.64
C ASN A 742 -3.18 -25.23 4.74
N LEU A 743 -2.10 -24.46 4.70
CA LEU A 743 -1.91 -23.33 3.77
C LEU A 743 -0.62 -23.51 2.99
N ILE A 744 -0.68 -23.35 1.68
CA ILE A 744 0.47 -23.28 0.79
C ILE A 744 0.39 -21.95 0.06
N LEU A 745 1.43 -21.11 0.21
CA LEU A 745 1.61 -19.90 -0.58
C LEU A 745 2.57 -20.20 -1.74
N LEU A 746 2.17 -19.84 -2.93
CA LEU A 746 2.95 -20.04 -4.16
C LEU A 746 3.01 -18.71 -4.92
N ARG A 747 4.20 -18.11 -5.02
CA ARG A 747 4.43 -16.91 -5.81
C ARG A 747 4.77 -17.30 -7.25
N LEU A 748 4.02 -16.77 -8.20
CA LEU A 748 4.23 -16.96 -9.64
C LEU A 748 4.30 -15.58 -10.34
N PRO A 749 5.47 -14.91 -10.39
CA PRO A 749 5.55 -13.51 -10.73
C PRO A 749 5.74 -13.20 -12.21
N ASN A 750 5.82 -14.21 -13.12
CA ASN A 750 6.28 -13.95 -14.48
C ASN A 750 5.31 -13.14 -15.34
N ASP A 751 4.05 -13.05 -14.98
CA ASP A 751 3.08 -12.20 -15.68
C ASP A 751 3.33 -10.70 -15.49
N HIS A 752 4.15 -10.28 -14.50
CA HIS A 752 4.73 -8.94 -14.44
C HIS A 752 5.42 -8.55 -15.74
N THR A 753 6.13 -9.48 -16.36
CA THR A 753 6.94 -9.32 -17.58
C THR A 753 8.20 -8.46 -17.37
N ALA A 754 9.25 -8.75 -18.14
CA ALA A 754 10.49 -7.96 -18.17
C ALA A 754 10.56 -7.04 -19.42
N GLY A 755 9.41 -6.54 -19.87
CA GLY A 755 9.32 -5.72 -21.05
C GLY A 755 9.83 -6.47 -22.31
N THR A 756 10.44 -5.71 -23.23
CA THR A 756 10.91 -6.24 -24.52
C THR A 756 12.43 -6.31 -24.60
N ARG A 757 13.10 -6.55 -23.48
CA ARG A 757 14.57 -6.64 -23.42
C ARG A 757 15.09 -7.73 -24.36
N PRO A 758 15.98 -7.42 -25.33
CA PRO A 758 16.48 -8.38 -26.30
C PRO A 758 17.13 -9.61 -25.65
N GLY A 759 16.72 -10.79 -26.10
CA GLY A 759 17.22 -12.07 -25.60
C GLY A 759 16.60 -12.54 -24.29
N GLY A 760 15.79 -11.72 -23.63
CA GLY A 760 14.92 -12.13 -22.52
C GLY A 760 13.56 -12.61 -23.02
N PRO A 761 12.67 -13.12 -22.13
CA PRO A 761 11.34 -13.60 -22.53
C PRO A 761 10.51 -12.46 -23.16
N THR A 762 9.69 -12.80 -24.15
CA THR A 762 8.69 -11.84 -24.62
C THR A 762 7.60 -11.64 -23.57
N PRO A 763 6.90 -10.49 -23.51
CA PRO A 763 5.78 -10.31 -22.58
C PRO A 763 4.73 -11.41 -22.71
N LYS A 764 4.35 -11.79 -23.92
CA LYS A 764 3.40 -12.89 -24.17
C LYS A 764 3.92 -14.25 -23.71
N SER A 765 5.24 -14.49 -23.83
CA SER A 765 5.87 -15.71 -23.33
C SER A 765 5.79 -15.79 -21.79
N SER A 766 6.06 -14.67 -21.11
CA SER A 766 6.03 -14.60 -19.66
C SER A 766 4.62 -14.82 -19.09
N VAL A 767 3.62 -14.17 -19.67
CA VAL A 767 2.22 -14.34 -19.25
C VAL A 767 1.70 -15.74 -19.56
N ALA A 768 2.05 -16.31 -20.73
CA ALA A 768 1.67 -17.68 -21.09
C ALA A 768 2.38 -18.73 -20.22
N ASP A 769 3.62 -18.47 -19.81
CA ASP A 769 4.38 -19.32 -18.87
C ASP A 769 3.73 -19.34 -17.49
N ASN A 770 3.32 -18.18 -16.98
CA ASN A 770 2.58 -18.02 -15.73
C ASN A 770 1.21 -18.73 -15.79
N ASP A 771 0.40 -18.48 -16.83
CA ASP A 771 -0.91 -19.12 -17.04
C ASP A 771 -0.82 -20.66 -17.03
N LEU A 772 0.18 -21.21 -17.73
CA LEU A 772 0.39 -22.66 -17.75
C LEU A 772 0.86 -23.18 -16.38
N ALA A 773 1.65 -22.42 -15.63
CA ALA A 773 2.08 -22.81 -14.28
C ALA A 773 0.88 -22.92 -13.33
N VAL A 774 -0.03 -21.93 -13.35
CA VAL A 774 -1.30 -21.98 -12.64
C VAL A 774 -2.12 -23.20 -13.05
N GLY A 775 -2.31 -23.42 -14.35
CA GLY A 775 -3.06 -24.56 -14.88
C GLY A 775 -2.49 -25.90 -14.41
N ARG A 776 -1.16 -26.08 -14.43
CA ARG A 776 -0.47 -27.29 -13.96
C ARG A 776 -0.65 -27.54 -12.46
N ALA A 777 -0.60 -26.49 -11.65
CA ALA A 777 -0.82 -26.62 -10.21
C ALA A 777 -2.25 -27.13 -9.91
N VAL A 778 -3.26 -26.54 -10.56
CA VAL A 778 -4.66 -26.96 -10.39
C VAL A 778 -4.89 -28.34 -10.95
N GLU A 779 -4.36 -28.67 -12.13
CA GLU A 779 -4.46 -30.02 -12.72
C GLU A 779 -3.91 -31.07 -11.76
N ALA A 780 -2.72 -30.87 -11.21
CA ALA A 780 -2.06 -31.85 -10.35
C ALA A 780 -2.86 -32.13 -9.05
N ILE A 781 -3.40 -31.09 -8.42
CA ILE A 781 -4.23 -31.24 -7.20
C ILE A 781 -5.58 -31.89 -7.55
N SER A 782 -6.23 -31.45 -8.64
CA SER A 782 -7.55 -31.93 -8.98
C SER A 782 -7.56 -33.42 -9.41
N HIS A 783 -6.39 -33.95 -9.79
CA HIS A 783 -6.18 -35.38 -10.07
C HIS A 783 -5.50 -36.16 -8.93
N SER A 784 -5.38 -35.54 -7.74
CA SER A 784 -4.77 -36.13 -6.56
C SER A 784 -5.80 -36.52 -5.51
N PRO A 785 -5.42 -37.31 -4.48
CA PRO A 785 -6.30 -37.62 -3.36
C PRO A 785 -6.66 -36.39 -2.49
N PHE A 786 -6.15 -35.21 -2.81
CA PHE A 786 -6.45 -33.97 -2.10
C PHE A 786 -7.61 -33.16 -2.71
N TRP A 787 -8.13 -33.55 -3.90
CA TRP A 787 -9.15 -32.76 -4.60
C TRP A 787 -10.39 -32.47 -3.77
N ASP A 788 -10.86 -33.45 -2.97
CA ASP A 788 -12.05 -33.33 -2.15
C ASP A 788 -11.88 -32.37 -0.95
N SER A 789 -10.64 -32.00 -0.62
CA SER A 789 -10.34 -31.23 0.59
C SER A 789 -9.50 -29.98 0.32
N THR A 790 -9.31 -29.60 -0.94
CA THR A 790 -8.48 -28.43 -1.32
C THR A 790 -9.29 -27.35 -2.02
N ALA A 791 -9.00 -26.11 -1.69
CA ALA A 791 -9.42 -24.92 -2.43
C ALA A 791 -8.20 -24.12 -2.88
N PHE A 792 -8.29 -23.55 -4.09
CA PHE A 792 -7.33 -22.56 -4.58
C PHE A 792 -7.91 -21.15 -4.50
N PHE A 793 -7.06 -20.22 -4.19
CA PHE A 793 -7.27 -18.79 -4.37
C PHE A 793 -6.12 -18.25 -5.20
N ILE A 794 -6.42 -17.60 -6.29
CA ILE A 794 -5.46 -17.11 -7.28
C ILE A 794 -5.81 -15.65 -7.53
N LEU A 795 -4.88 -14.74 -7.27
CA LEU A 795 -5.07 -13.31 -7.46
C LEU A 795 -3.75 -12.63 -7.85
N GLU A 796 -3.83 -11.40 -8.29
CA GLU A 796 -2.68 -10.51 -8.42
C GLU A 796 -2.41 -9.83 -7.08
N ASP A 797 -1.17 -9.42 -6.84
CA ASP A 797 -0.81 -8.59 -5.68
C ASP A 797 -1.42 -7.19 -5.81
N ASP A 798 -1.37 -6.62 -7.00
CA ASP A 798 -1.93 -5.33 -7.37
C ASP A 798 -2.25 -5.24 -8.88
N ALA A 799 -3.00 -4.23 -9.27
CA ALA A 799 -3.30 -3.90 -10.66
C ALA A 799 -2.41 -2.79 -11.25
N GLN A 800 -1.66 -2.13 -10.42
CA GLN A 800 -0.68 -1.03 -10.59
C GLN A 800 -0.93 -0.04 -11.74
N ASP A 801 -0.74 -0.42 -12.98
CA ASP A 801 -0.74 0.51 -14.12
C ASP A 801 -1.49 -0.08 -15.35
N GLY A 802 -2.29 -1.10 -15.15
CA GLY A 802 -3.09 -1.71 -16.21
C GLY A 802 -4.33 -0.88 -16.56
N GLY A 803 -4.75 -0.94 -17.83
CA GLY A 803 -6.02 -0.39 -18.23
C GLY A 803 -7.17 -1.26 -17.74
N ASP A 804 -8.15 -0.66 -17.07
CA ASP A 804 -9.41 -1.28 -16.69
C ASP A 804 -10.55 -0.27 -16.85
N HIS A 805 -11.72 -0.72 -17.33
CA HIS A 805 -12.82 0.22 -17.60
C HIS A 805 -13.64 0.57 -16.35
N VAL A 806 -13.41 -0.11 -15.23
CA VAL A 806 -14.15 0.11 -13.98
C VAL A 806 -13.33 0.91 -12.98
N ASP A 807 -12.19 0.39 -12.55
CA ASP A 807 -11.38 1.01 -11.49
C ASP A 807 -9.90 0.61 -11.59
N ALA A 808 -9.01 1.42 -11.04
CA ALA A 808 -7.57 1.13 -11.06
C ALA A 808 -7.17 -0.03 -10.15
N HIS A 809 -7.98 -0.38 -9.15
CA HIS A 809 -7.76 -1.54 -8.30
C HIS A 809 -8.41 -2.82 -8.86
N ARG A 810 -9.24 -2.71 -9.92
CA ARG A 810 -9.97 -3.88 -10.39
C ARG A 810 -9.04 -4.86 -11.08
N SER A 811 -9.00 -6.07 -10.54
CA SER A 811 -8.10 -7.13 -10.93
C SER A 811 -8.81 -8.47 -11.06
N LEU A 812 -8.06 -9.54 -11.19
CA LEU A 812 -8.62 -10.88 -11.31
C LEU A 812 -8.56 -11.63 -9.98
N GLY A 813 -9.65 -12.30 -9.64
CA GLY A 813 -9.72 -13.26 -8.55
C GLY A 813 -10.29 -14.57 -9.08
N VAL A 814 -9.59 -15.69 -8.90
CA VAL A 814 -10.06 -17.02 -9.33
C VAL A 814 -10.07 -17.95 -8.13
N VAL A 815 -11.22 -18.53 -7.85
CA VAL A 815 -11.41 -19.51 -6.78
C VAL A 815 -11.72 -20.86 -7.39
N VAL A 816 -10.96 -21.90 -7.03
CA VAL A 816 -11.13 -23.23 -7.56
C VAL A 816 -11.38 -24.23 -6.44
N SER A 817 -12.48 -24.93 -6.51
CA SER A 817 -12.72 -26.06 -5.63
C SER A 817 -13.69 -27.07 -6.27
N LYS A 818 -13.69 -28.28 -5.77
CA LYS A 818 -14.67 -29.30 -6.17
C LYS A 818 -16.12 -28.85 -5.90
N TYR A 819 -16.30 -27.90 -4.99
CA TYR A 819 -17.60 -27.41 -4.52
C TYR A 819 -18.07 -26.13 -5.21
N ALA A 820 -17.41 -25.72 -6.29
CA ALA A 820 -17.87 -24.59 -7.08
C ALA A 820 -19.23 -24.89 -7.73
N PRO A 821 -20.14 -23.90 -7.78
CA PRO A 821 -21.45 -24.09 -8.38
C PRO A 821 -21.38 -24.19 -9.90
N HIS A 822 -22.35 -24.86 -10.47
CA HIS A 822 -22.60 -24.82 -11.92
C HIS A 822 -23.49 -23.63 -12.26
N GLY A 823 -23.21 -22.96 -13.34
CA GLY A 823 -24.09 -21.91 -13.85
C GLY A 823 -25.38 -22.48 -14.42
N ALA A 824 -26.43 -21.67 -14.45
CA ALA A 824 -27.74 -22.07 -14.96
C ALA A 824 -27.68 -22.31 -16.48
N GLU A 825 -28.42 -23.36 -16.93
CA GLU A 825 -28.57 -23.65 -18.37
C GLU A 825 -27.26 -23.88 -19.14
N GLY A 826 -26.21 -24.39 -18.47
CA GLY A 826 -24.91 -24.63 -19.08
C GLY A 826 -24.07 -23.37 -19.30
N ARG A 827 -24.50 -22.22 -18.80
CA ARG A 827 -23.71 -20.98 -18.76
C ARG A 827 -22.71 -21.03 -17.60
N PRO A 828 -21.59 -20.31 -17.65
CA PRO A 828 -20.71 -20.14 -16.51
C PRO A 828 -21.44 -19.46 -15.34
N PHE A 829 -21.04 -19.80 -14.12
CA PHE A 829 -21.49 -19.08 -12.94
C PHE A 829 -20.75 -17.73 -12.86
N VAL A 830 -21.46 -16.64 -12.60
CA VAL A 830 -20.89 -15.30 -12.43
C VAL A 830 -21.38 -14.72 -11.12
N ASP A 831 -20.45 -14.23 -10.32
CA ASP A 831 -20.74 -13.47 -9.10
C ASP A 831 -20.17 -12.04 -9.26
N SER A 832 -21.06 -11.08 -9.42
CA SER A 832 -20.73 -9.67 -9.61
C SER A 832 -20.77 -8.84 -8.31
N ARG A 833 -20.83 -9.50 -7.15
CA ARG A 833 -20.70 -8.79 -5.86
C ARG A 833 -19.29 -8.25 -5.73
N PHE A 834 -19.19 -7.14 -4.98
CA PHE A 834 -17.90 -6.56 -4.66
C PHE A 834 -17.11 -7.48 -3.73
N TYR A 835 -15.91 -7.83 -4.14
CA TYR A 835 -14.92 -8.54 -3.35
C TYR A 835 -13.57 -7.87 -3.47
N SER A 836 -12.74 -8.05 -2.45
CA SER A 836 -11.36 -7.58 -2.47
C SER A 836 -10.39 -8.66 -2.00
N THR A 837 -9.10 -8.37 -2.05
CA THR A 837 -8.05 -9.21 -1.47
C THR A 837 -8.36 -9.58 -0.02
N VAL A 838 -8.93 -8.63 0.76
CA VAL A 838 -9.37 -8.88 2.15
C VAL A 838 -10.46 -9.95 2.21
N SER A 839 -11.38 -9.97 1.23
CA SER A 839 -12.43 -11.00 1.14
C SER A 839 -11.85 -12.40 0.91
N VAL A 840 -10.76 -12.49 0.14
CA VAL A 840 -10.03 -13.75 -0.08
C VAL A 840 -9.42 -14.25 1.23
N ILE A 841 -8.70 -13.39 1.94
CA ILE A 841 -8.08 -13.73 3.23
C ILE A 841 -9.15 -14.21 4.21
N ARG A 842 -10.24 -13.46 4.37
CA ARG A 842 -11.33 -13.84 5.28
C ARG A 842 -11.98 -15.18 4.90
N THR A 843 -12.11 -15.44 3.60
CA THR A 843 -12.64 -16.72 3.11
C THR A 843 -11.70 -17.87 3.44
N MET A 844 -10.39 -17.70 3.24
CA MET A 844 -9.37 -18.70 3.60
C MET A 844 -9.37 -19.00 5.11
N GLU A 845 -9.39 -17.97 5.95
CA GLU A 845 -9.48 -18.10 7.41
C GLU A 845 -10.73 -18.89 7.81
N THR A 846 -11.89 -18.54 7.25
CA THR A 846 -13.16 -19.24 7.52
C THR A 846 -13.09 -20.71 7.13
N LEU A 847 -12.52 -21.03 5.97
CA LEU A 847 -12.32 -22.41 5.50
C LEU A 847 -11.37 -23.19 6.41
N LEU A 848 -10.30 -22.57 6.91
CA LEU A 848 -9.32 -23.20 7.78
C LEU A 848 -9.71 -23.17 9.27
N GLY A 849 -10.84 -22.53 9.61
CA GLY A 849 -11.32 -22.42 11.00
C GLY A 849 -10.47 -21.49 11.85
N LEU A 850 -9.92 -20.42 11.24
CA LEU A 850 -9.13 -19.40 11.90
C LEU A 850 -9.99 -18.19 12.29
N PRO A 851 -9.66 -17.49 13.39
CA PRO A 851 -10.23 -16.18 13.65
C PRO A 851 -9.66 -15.15 12.68
N PRO A 852 -10.31 -13.99 12.52
CA PRO A 852 -9.73 -12.87 11.79
C PRO A 852 -8.44 -12.36 12.42
N MET A 853 -7.56 -11.78 11.60
CA MET A 853 -6.34 -11.13 12.05
C MET A 853 -6.60 -9.69 12.54
N ASN A 854 -7.39 -8.95 11.80
CA ASN A 854 -7.65 -7.53 12.08
C ASN A 854 -9.10 -7.13 11.78
N ASN A 855 -9.40 -5.83 11.87
CA ASN A 855 -10.77 -5.35 11.72
C ASN A 855 -11.26 -5.35 10.26
N ASN A 856 -10.36 -5.33 9.28
CA ASN A 856 -10.74 -5.33 7.87
C ASN A 856 -11.27 -6.70 7.47
N ASP A 857 -10.54 -7.77 7.77
CA ASP A 857 -10.95 -9.13 7.46
C ASP A 857 -12.12 -9.60 8.33
N ALA A 858 -12.18 -9.18 9.60
CA ALA A 858 -13.26 -9.55 10.52
C ALA A 858 -14.66 -9.25 9.97
N PHE A 859 -14.81 -8.19 9.21
CA PHE A 859 -16.09 -7.71 8.69
C PHE A 859 -16.17 -7.71 7.16
N SER A 860 -15.20 -8.31 6.48
CA SER A 860 -15.20 -8.47 5.03
C SER A 860 -16.23 -9.50 4.58
N SER A 861 -16.77 -9.32 3.39
CA SER A 861 -17.66 -10.31 2.76
C SER A 861 -16.92 -11.60 2.41
N LEU A 862 -17.56 -12.74 2.61
CA LEU A 862 -17.03 -14.04 2.18
C LEU A 862 -17.35 -14.31 0.70
N ILE A 863 -16.42 -14.93 0.00
CA ILE A 863 -16.66 -15.49 -1.35
C ILE A 863 -17.41 -16.81 -1.20
N SER A 864 -18.53 -16.77 -0.49
CA SER A 864 -19.29 -17.95 -0.05
C SER A 864 -20.01 -18.67 -1.18
N THR A 865 -20.42 -17.94 -2.22
CA THR A 865 -21.19 -18.52 -3.35
C THR A 865 -20.40 -19.54 -4.14
N LEU A 866 -19.08 -19.41 -4.20
CA LEU A 866 -18.22 -20.34 -4.95
C LEU A 866 -17.99 -21.69 -4.23
N PHE A 867 -18.69 -21.91 -3.10
CA PHE A 867 -18.65 -23.17 -2.33
C PHE A 867 -20.04 -23.82 -2.16
N THR A 868 -21.05 -23.36 -2.91
CA THR A 868 -22.43 -23.84 -2.79
C THR A 868 -22.78 -25.01 -3.70
N GLY A 869 -21.86 -25.41 -4.56
CA GLY A 869 -22.06 -26.56 -5.47
C GLY A 869 -22.09 -27.91 -4.74
N PRO A 870 -22.60 -28.94 -5.41
CA PRO A 870 -22.82 -30.27 -4.81
C PRO A 870 -21.54 -31.10 -4.60
N GLY A 871 -20.36 -30.58 -4.97
CA GLY A 871 -19.08 -31.29 -4.85
C GLY A 871 -18.80 -32.24 -6.01
N ASP A 872 -19.28 -31.88 -7.18
CA ASP A 872 -19.19 -32.72 -8.41
C ASP A 872 -18.42 -32.03 -9.55
N GLN A 873 -17.72 -30.90 -9.28
CA GLN A 873 -16.88 -30.30 -10.28
C GLN A 873 -15.81 -31.30 -10.75
N ALA A 874 -15.71 -31.43 -12.06
CA ALA A 874 -14.72 -32.30 -12.69
C ALA A 874 -13.30 -31.84 -12.37
N ALA A 875 -12.35 -32.78 -12.35
CA ALA A 875 -10.94 -32.46 -12.29
C ALA A 875 -10.57 -31.58 -13.48
N PHE A 876 -9.73 -30.60 -13.23
CA PHE A 876 -9.27 -29.67 -14.25
C PHE A 876 -8.23 -30.32 -15.15
N ALA A 877 -8.31 -30.09 -16.44
CA ALA A 877 -7.26 -30.47 -17.40
C ALA A 877 -6.61 -29.20 -17.95
N ALA A 878 -5.33 -29.03 -17.69
CA ALA A 878 -4.58 -27.86 -18.14
C ALA A 878 -4.48 -27.81 -19.67
N ASP A 879 -4.45 -26.58 -20.19
CA ASP A 879 -4.19 -26.33 -21.61
C ASP A 879 -2.69 -26.12 -21.82
N TYR A 880 -2.09 -27.02 -22.59
CA TYR A 880 -0.66 -27.01 -22.89
C TYR A 880 -0.32 -26.35 -24.23
N SER A 881 -1.30 -25.79 -24.95
CA SER A 881 -1.13 -25.25 -26.30
C SER A 881 0.02 -24.27 -26.43
N ASN A 882 0.21 -23.39 -25.44
CA ASN A 882 1.28 -22.37 -25.44
C ASN A 882 2.69 -22.97 -25.21
N ARG A 883 2.79 -24.16 -24.63
CA ARG A 883 4.02 -24.92 -24.57
C ARG A 883 4.25 -25.70 -25.88
N GLU A 884 3.20 -26.28 -26.44
CA GLU A 884 3.26 -27.11 -27.65
C GLU A 884 3.56 -26.28 -28.90
N ASN A 885 2.98 -25.08 -29.02
CA ASN A 885 3.26 -24.15 -30.11
C ASN A 885 4.58 -23.38 -29.93
N GLY A 886 5.24 -23.50 -28.76
CA GLY A 886 6.52 -22.89 -28.44
C GLY A 886 6.46 -21.47 -27.94
N LEU A 887 5.27 -20.90 -27.69
CA LEU A 887 5.11 -19.51 -27.22
C LEU A 887 5.91 -19.23 -25.94
N ILE A 888 5.84 -20.12 -24.93
CA ILE A 888 6.55 -19.95 -23.65
C ILE A 888 8.09 -19.96 -23.79
N TYR A 889 8.62 -20.30 -24.94
CA TYR A 889 10.06 -20.32 -25.25
C TYR A 889 10.47 -19.19 -26.20
N THR A 890 9.66 -18.15 -26.35
CA THR A 890 9.98 -17.03 -27.24
C THR A 890 10.76 -15.93 -26.54
N ALA A 891 11.85 -15.50 -27.16
CA ALA A 891 12.67 -14.40 -26.69
C ALA A 891 12.52 -13.15 -27.57
N ASN A 892 12.70 -12.00 -26.96
CA ASN A 892 12.61 -10.72 -27.64
C ASN A 892 13.72 -10.55 -28.68
N ALA A 893 13.34 -10.10 -29.87
CA ALA A 893 14.27 -9.67 -30.91
C ALA A 893 14.87 -8.29 -30.54
N LYS A 894 16.05 -7.98 -31.12
CA LYS A 894 16.66 -6.64 -30.98
C LYS A 894 15.79 -5.51 -31.55
N THR A 895 14.84 -5.86 -32.42
CA THR A 895 13.91 -4.94 -33.09
C THR A 895 12.55 -4.87 -32.42
N ALA A 896 12.36 -5.54 -31.27
CA ALA A 896 11.09 -5.50 -30.54
C ALA A 896 10.72 -4.05 -30.15
N PRO A 897 9.44 -3.70 -30.11
CA PRO A 897 8.99 -2.38 -29.68
C PRO A 897 9.54 -2.05 -28.29
N GLY A 898 10.20 -0.90 -28.12
CA GLY A 898 10.77 -0.48 -26.82
C GLY A 898 11.99 -1.27 -26.32
N ALA A 899 12.64 -2.07 -27.18
CA ALA A 899 13.79 -2.90 -26.81
C ALA A 899 14.95 -2.10 -26.17
N LYS A 900 15.23 -0.89 -26.70
CA LYS A 900 16.30 -0.02 -26.17
C LYS A 900 15.94 0.54 -24.79
N GLU A 901 14.69 0.89 -24.62
CA GLU A 901 14.14 1.41 -23.36
C GLU A 901 14.14 0.32 -22.30
N SER A 902 13.66 -0.89 -22.63
CA SER A 902 13.66 -2.04 -21.72
C SER A 902 15.07 -2.46 -21.27
N MET A 903 16.11 -2.24 -22.10
CA MET A 903 17.50 -2.51 -21.69
C MET A 903 18.02 -1.57 -20.60
N LYS A 904 17.34 -0.43 -20.37
CA LYS A 904 17.71 0.54 -19.34
C LYS A 904 16.96 0.34 -18.03
N MET A 905 15.95 -0.52 -18.03
CA MET A 905 15.14 -0.85 -16.87
C MET A 905 15.78 -1.99 -16.08
N ASP A 906 15.66 -1.92 -14.78
CA ASP A 906 16.04 -3.03 -13.89
C ASP A 906 14.82 -3.92 -13.63
N PHE A 907 14.88 -5.15 -14.07
CA PHE A 907 13.88 -6.20 -13.86
C PHE A 907 14.39 -7.32 -12.96
N ARG A 908 15.47 -7.10 -12.24
CA ARG A 908 16.00 -8.06 -11.26
C ARG A 908 15.47 -7.77 -9.86
N HIS A 909 15.25 -6.50 -9.58
CA HIS A 909 14.69 -6.02 -8.34
C HIS A 909 13.25 -5.59 -8.58
N ALA A 910 12.38 -5.93 -7.65
CA ALA A 910 10.99 -5.53 -7.71
C ALA A 910 10.86 -3.99 -7.84
N ASP A 911 10.01 -3.53 -8.74
CA ASP A 911 9.62 -2.12 -8.98
C ASP A 911 10.74 -1.11 -9.32
N HIS A 912 11.92 -1.60 -9.71
CA HIS A 912 12.98 -0.73 -10.22
C HIS A 912 12.81 -0.33 -11.70
N ALA A 913 11.72 -0.71 -12.34
CA ALA A 913 11.36 -0.32 -13.69
C ALA A 913 10.33 0.80 -13.71
N ASP A 914 10.46 1.77 -14.62
CA ASP A 914 9.45 2.81 -14.84
C ASP A 914 8.16 2.17 -15.39
N ALA A 915 7.16 2.00 -14.54
CA ALA A 915 5.91 1.33 -14.84
C ALA A 915 5.16 1.97 -16.02
N GLN A 916 5.16 3.30 -16.12
CA GLN A 916 4.48 4.00 -17.21
C GLN A 916 5.13 3.76 -18.58
N LYS A 917 6.46 3.78 -18.63
CA LYS A 917 7.18 3.44 -19.87
C LYS A 917 7.01 1.97 -20.21
N LEU A 918 7.01 1.10 -19.20
CA LEU A 918 6.80 -0.32 -19.37
C LEU A 918 5.44 -0.59 -20.01
N ASN A 919 4.38 0.01 -19.52
CA ASN A 919 3.03 -0.19 -20.07
C ASN A 919 2.87 0.25 -21.52
N VAL A 920 3.47 1.36 -21.91
CA VAL A 920 3.49 1.77 -23.34
C VAL A 920 4.22 0.72 -24.19
N ILE A 921 5.29 0.15 -23.68
CA ILE A 921 6.05 -0.92 -24.36
C ILE A 921 5.19 -2.18 -24.49
N LEU A 922 4.57 -2.60 -23.40
CA LEU A 922 3.71 -3.77 -23.34
C LEU A 922 2.49 -3.63 -24.25
N TRP A 923 1.84 -2.46 -24.26
CA TRP A 923 0.74 -2.19 -25.20
C TRP A 923 1.16 -2.36 -26.66
N LYS A 924 2.29 -1.76 -27.03
CA LYS A 924 2.81 -1.87 -28.40
C LYS A 924 3.17 -3.30 -28.77
N ASP A 925 3.71 -4.08 -27.83
CA ASP A 925 4.04 -5.48 -28.06
C ASP A 925 2.78 -6.34 -28.20
N ALA A 926 1.78 -6.13 -27.32
CA ALA A 926 0.56 -6.90 -27.32
C ALA A 926 -0.38 -6.55 -28.48
N MET A 927 -0.58 -5.27 -28.73
CA MET A 927 -1.63 -4.69 -29.60
C MET A 927 -1.12 -4.25 -30.98
N GLY A 928 0.21 -4.29 -31.22
CA GLY A 928 0.83 -3.95 -32.51
C GLY A 928 0.55 -2.52 -32.93
N ASP A 929 -0.01 -2.35 -34.14
CA ASP A 929 -0.31 -1.04 -34.73
C ASP A 929 -1.58 -0.38 -34.16
N LYS A 930 -2.32 -1.02 -33.25
CA LYS A 930 -3.45 -0.37 -32.57
C LYS A 930 -2.93 0.86 -31.83
N ALA A 931 -3.65 1.95 -31.97
CA ALA A 931 -3.30 3.19 -31.29
C ALA A 931 -3.15 2.93 -29.79
N VAL A 932 -2.01 3.33 -29.23
CA VAL A 932 -1.86 3.37 -27.77
C VAL A 932 -2.97 4.30 -27.27
N PRO A 933 -3.79 3.88 -26.32
CA PRO A 933 -4.82 4.75 -25.76
C PRO A 933 -4.21 6.11 -25.40
N ALA A 934 -4.93 7.20 -25.72
CA ALA A 934 -4.40 8.55 -25.54
C ALA A 934 -3.89 8.81 -24.11
N MET A 935 -4.48 8.11 -23.14
CA MET A 935 -4.07 8.11 -21.74
C MET A 935 -2.63 7.62 -21.49
N LEU A 936 -2.05 6.85 -22.41
CA LEU A 936 -0.66 6.35 -22.30
C LEU A 936 0.35 7.18 -23.13
N MET A 937 -0.06 8.17 -23.92
CA MET A 937 0.75 8.78 -24.98
C MET A 937 1.08 10.27 -24.88
N GLU A 938 0.36 11.08 -24.13
CA GLU A 938 0.50 12.56 -24.22
C GLU A 938 1.83 13.14 -23.72
N ARG A 939 2.66 12.40 -23.03
CA ARG A 939 3.96 12.90 -22.54
C ARG A 939 5.04 13.11 -23.61
N ARG A 940 4.99 12.39 -24.74
CA ARG A 940 6.03 12.46 -25.77
C ARG A 940 5.96 13.68 -26.68
N LYS A 941 4.79 14.32 -26.86
CA LYS A 941 4.64 15.43 -27.78
C LYS A 941 5.13 16.77 -27.25
N LYS A 942 5.25 16.94 -25.91
CA LYS A 942 5.77 18.20 -25.33
C LYS A 942 7.29 18.19 -25.16
N ALA A 943 7.89 17.06 -24.82
CA ALA A 943 9.35 16.97 -24.68
C ALA A 943 10.10 17.08 -26.02
N ALA A 944 9.46 16.72 -27.13
CA ALA A 944 10.06 16.84 -28.47
C ALA A 944 9.88 18.23 -29.12
N LYS A 945 9.10 19.14 -28.49
CA LYS A 945 8.90 20.51 -29.00
C LYS A 945 9.75 21.55 -28.27
N ASP A 946 10.26 21.23 -27.09
CA ASP A 946 11.12 22.13 -26.30
C ASP A 946 12.63 21.93 -26.59
N ASP A 947 12.99 20.94 -27.45
CA ASP A 947 14.38 20.70 -27.87
C ASP A 947 14.74 21.35 -29.25
N ASP A 948 13.81 22.10 -29.87
CA ASP A 948 14.02 22.73 -31.17
C ASP A 948 13.75 24.25 -31.16
N ASP A 949 13.86 24.95 -30.00
CA ASP A 949 13.94 26.44 -29.96
C ASP A 949 15.15 26.92 -29.16
#